data_f98b1e014e1715e23c1cf8e8771cf7a6
#
_entry.id   f98b1e014e1715e23c1cf8e8771cf7a6
#
_cell.length_a   1.000
_cell.length_b   1.000
_cell.length_c   1.000
_cell.angle_alpha   90.00
_cell.angle_beta   90.00
_cell.angle_gamma   90.00
#
_symmetry.space_group_name_H-M   'P 1'
#
loop_
_entity.id
_entity.type
_entity.pdbx_description
1 polymer ?
#
loop_
_entity_poly.entity_id
_entity_poly.type
_entity_poly.pdbx_seq_one_letter_code
_entity_poly.pdbx_strand_id
1 'polypeptide(L)'
;MRCPFSVSPKASCHKIIIIMSNLRFKVVEEAFKKKALEIKRPTERPSEFFSKYVFNQEKMFKYLPLDVYEKLRDVIVNGAFLDLSVADKVAEGMKKWAMDNGVTHCTHWFQPLTEGTAEKHDAFIEHDFKGGMIEEFTGKELVQQEPDASSFPSGGIRSTFEARGYSAWDPSSPVFIVDDTLMIPTVFISYTGEALDYKAPLKKSLAAVDKAATAVCKYFNPDTEHVHANLGWEQEYFLVDESLYAARPDLMLTGRTLMGHDSAKNQQMDDHYFGAIPSRVAAFMKDLEIQALELGIPCKTRHNEVAPNQFELAPIYEECNLAVDHNMLLMSLIREVARKHGFRCLLHEKPFKGINGSGKHCNWSLATDKGILLHAPGKDENGGLRFITFVVETLMAVYRHNGLLKASIITATNQHRLGANEAPPAIISSFLGKQLTDILEKIENAAPTDLASLKGRHEIKLDIPQIPDLHIDNTDRNRTSPFAFTGNRFEFRAVGSQANCAAAMLVLNTAVAEALTDFKTRVDALIAKGTETNAAILTILREDIKTCKPIHFEGNGYSDEWKAEAKKRGLDCETSCPVIYDRYLDESSIKMFESMHVMKKYELECRNEIKWETFTKKIQIEARVFGDMAMNHIIPVSTRYQSMLIDNVHKICESFPDAEANELNANNINIIKKISAHNSFIIENVKKMVDARKVANKISDEREKAILYHDTVMPYLESIRYHIDKLELIVEDGMWTLPKYRELLFIR
;
A
#
# COMPACT_ATOMS: atom_id res chain seq x y z
N MET A 1 37.74 5.11 -62.80
CA MET A 1 36.28 5.21 -62.66
C MET A 1 36.00 5.94 -61.33
N ARG A 2 35.50 7.18 -61.42
CA ARG A 2 35.18 8.02 -60.22
C ARG A 2 33.79 7.64 -59.74
N CYS A 3 33.66 7.35 -58.44
CA CYS A 3 32.38 7.09 -57.80
C CYS A 3 31.63 8.44 -57.55
N PRO A 4 30.38 8.63 -58.00
CA PRO A 4 29.67 9.86 -57.82
C PRO A 4 28.68 9.78 -56.64
N PHE A 5 29.16 9.90 -55.43
CA PHE A 5 28.33 10.25 -54.26
C PHE A 5 29.20 10.88 -53.17
N SER A 6 29.52 12.15 -53.31
CA SER A 6 29.97 12.98 -52.21
C SER A 6 28.71 13.65 -51.57
N VAL A 7 28.00 12.92 -50.74
CA VAL A 7 27.10 13.52 -49.78
C VAL A 7 27.91 13.90 -48.56
N SER A 8 28.03 15.20 -48.32
CA SER A 8 28.73 15.76 -47.18
C SER A 8 28.19 15.17 -45.85
N PRO A 9 29.04 14.51 -45.00
CA PRO A 9 28.60 13.86 -43.79
C PRO A 9 28.10 14.85 -42.69
N LYS A 10 28.30 16.17 -42.88
CA LYS A 10 28.12 17.17 -41.84
C LYS A 10 26.67 17.61 -41.59
N ALA A 11 25.75 17.42 -42.55
CA ALA A 11 24.37 17.92 -42.38
C ALA A 11 23.40 16.88 -41.77
N SER A 12 23.67 15.59 -41.91
CA SER A 12 22.79 14.50 -41.47
C SER A 12 22.92 14.21 -39.97
N CYS A 13 24.14 14.26 -39.43
CA CYS A 13 24.38 13.93 -38.03
C CYS A 13 23.84 14.99 -37.07
N HIS A 14 23.93 16.29 -37.42
CA HIS A 14 23.38 17.38 -36.63
C HIS A 14 21.84 17.37 -36.59
N LYS A 15 21.16 17.02 -37.68
CA LYS A 15 19.70 16.92 -37.71
C LYS A 15 19.16 15.75 -36.86
N ILE A 16 19.86 14.63 -36.84
CA ILE A 16 19.45 13.47 -36.01
C ILE A 16 19.65 13.75 -34.52
N ILE A 17 20.78 14.41 -34.15
CA ILE A 17 21.05 14.79 -32.77
C ILE A 17 20.02 15.83 -32.26
N ILE A 18 19.67 16.81 -33.08
CA ILE A 18 18.64 17.82 -32.75
C ILE A 18 17.24 17.17 -32.59
N ILE A 19 16.89 16.14 -33.37
CA ILE A 19 15.59 15.48 -33.26
C ILE A 19 15.51 14.62 -31.99
N MET A 20 16.60 13.94 -31.57
CA MET A 20 16.58 13.12 -30.35
C MET A 20 16.72 13.93 -29.05
N SER A 21 17.51 15.01 -29.05
CA SER A 21 17.56 15.96 -27.92
C SER A 21 16.24 16.73 -27.75
N ASN A 22 15.50 16.92 -28.82
CA ASN A 22 14.22 17.60 -28.82
C ASN A 22 13.06 16.84 -28.12
N LEU A 23 13.10 15.51 -28.00
CA LEU A 23 11.98 14.78 -27.40
C LEU A 23 11.85 15.11 -25.91
N ARG A 24 12.93 15.02 -25.11
CA ARG A 24 12.92 15.36 -23.70
C ARG A 24 12.44 16.80 -23.46
N PHE A 25 13.00 17.78 -24.16
CA PHE A 25 12.61 19.17 -24.01
C PHE A 25 11.18 19.45 -24.50
N LYS A 26 10.70 18.73 -25.51
CA LYS A 26 9.29 18.81 -25.92
C LYS A 26 8.34 18.34 -24.84
N VAL A 27 8.60 17.18 -24.20
CA VAL A 27 7.72 16.70 -23.11
C VAL A 27 7.79 17.59 -21.87
N VAL A 28 8.94 18.20 -21.59
CA VAL A 28 9.07 19.24 -20.55
C VAL A 28 8.24 20.48 -20.91
N GLU A 29 8.33 20.96 -22.13
CA GLU A 29 7.53 22.09 -22.62
C GLU A 29 6.03 21.81 -22.57
N GLU A 30 5.60 20.61 -22.96
CA GLU A 30 4.21 20.18 -22.85
C GLU A 30 3.72 20.14 -21.38
N ALA A 31 4.55 19.69 -20.46
CA ALA A 31 4.22 19.70 -19.03
C ALA A 31 4.01 21.13 -18.51
N PHE A 32 4.87 22.08 -18.90
CA PHE A 32 4.74 23.48 -18.50
C PHE A 32 3.52 24.20 -19.10
N LYS A 33 3.00 23.75 -20.22
CA LYS A 33 1.79 24.34 -20.86
C LYS A 33 0.50 23.95 -20.15
N LYS A 34 0.49 22.86 -19.38
CA LYS A 34 -0.72 22.36 -18.73
C LYS A 34 -1.15 23.30 -17.60
N LYS A 35 -2.45 23.54 -17.55
CA LYS A 35 -3.08 24.41 -16.54
C LYS A 35 -3.99 23.57 -15.64
N ALA A 36 -4.30 24.10 -14.46
CA ALA A 36 -5.31 23.53 -13.58
C ALA A 36 -6.67 23.49 -14.29
N LEU A 37 -7.37 22.36 -14.21
CA LEU A 37 -8.76 22.27 -14.66
C LEU A 37 -9.67 23.03 -13.70
N GLU A 38 -10.69 23.66 -14.25
CA GLU A 38 -11.74 24.26 -13.45
C GLU A 38 -12.72 23.18 -12.97
N ILE A 39 -12.78 22.97 -11.67
CA ILE A 39 -13.66 21.99 -11.05
C ILE A 39 -14.84 22.71 -10.43
N LYS A 40 -16.03 22.45 -10.96
CA LYS A 40 -17.29 22.93 -10.38
C LYS A 40 -17.48 22.26 -9.01
N ARG A 41 -17.71 23.08 -7.99
CA ARG A 41 -18.12 22.55 -6.67
C ARG A 41 -19.60 22.21 -6.70
N PRO A 42 -20.01 21.12 -6.07
CA PRO A 42 -21.41 20.94 -5.71
C PRO A 42 -21.93 22.17 -4.96
N THR A 43 -23.17 22.56 -5.20
CA THR A 43 -23.82 23.64 -4.45
C THR A 43 -24.30 23.16 -3.10
N GLU A 44 -24.51 21.87 -2.99
CA GLU A 44 -24.90 21.14 -1.79
C GLU A 44 -23.73 21.03 -0.80
N ARG A 45 -24.04 20.82 0.46
CA ARG A 45 -23.04 20.53 1.50
C ARG A 45 -22.46 19.12 1.30
N PRO A 46 -21.21 18.87 1.71
CA PRO A 46 -20.62 17.52 1.59
C PRO A 46 -21.49 16.41 2.21
N SER A 47 -22.18 16.69 3.33
CA SER A 47 -23.08 15.73 3.96
C SER A 47 -24.37 15.44 3.15
N GLU A 48 -24.74 16.29 2.21
CA GLU A 48 -25.95 16.14 1.39
C GLU A 48 -25.70 15.31 0.13
N PHE A 49 -24.50 15.36 -0.43
CA PHE A 49 -24.10 14.53 -1.58
C PHE A 49 -23.24 13.32 -1.21
N PHE A 50 -22.86 13.17 0.06
CA PHE A 50 -22.14 11.99 0.54
C PHE A 50 -22.91 10.71 0.23
N SER A 51 -22.24 9.70 -0.30
CA SER A 51 -22.85 8.42 -0.71
C SER A 51 -23.95 8.55 -1.78
N LYS A 52 -23.91 9.58 -2.62
CA LYS A 52 -24.90 9.79 -3.69
C LYS A 52 -25.04 8.55 -4.57
N TYR A 53 -23.93 7.93 -4.94
CA TYR A 53 -23.87 6.75 -5.80
C TYR A 53 -23.67 5.45 -5.03
N VAL A 54 -24.12 5.37 -3.78
CA VAL A 54 -24.04 4.17 -2.93
C VAL A 54 -25.45 3.73 -2.54
N PHE A 55 -25.74 2.44 -2.68
CA PHE A 55 -27.02 1.84 -2.25
C PHE A 55 -26.99 1.64 -0.73
N ASN A 56 -27.05 2.76 0.00
CA ASN A 56 -27.02 2.83 1.46
C ASN A 56 -28.41 2.53 2.08
N GLN A 57 -28.49 2.53 3.41
CA GLN A 57 -29.74 2.24 4.13
C GLN A 57 -30.92 3.12 3.73
N GLU A 58 -30.69 4.39 3.43
CA GLU A 58 -31.74 5.31 2.96
C GLU A 58 -32.32 4.86 1.63
N LYS A 59 -31.46 4.49 0.68
CA LYS A 59 -31.87 4.00 -0.64
C LYS A 59 -32.48 2.61 -0.57
N MET A 60 -31.93 1.72 0.31
CA MET A 60 -32.53 0.43 0.59
C MET A 60 -33.98 0.60 1.08
N PHE A 61 -34.20 1.50 2.06
CA PHE A 61 -35.55 1.78 2.57
C PHE A 61 -36.48 2.34 1.49
N LYS A 62 -35.97 3.15 0.57
CA LYS A 62 -36.77 3.77 -0.51
C LYS A 62 -37.14 2.79 -1.63
N TYR A 63 -36.25 1.87 -1.98
CA TYR A 63 -36.38 1.02 -3.17
C TYR A 63 -36.78 -0.42 -2.86
N LEU A 64 -36.71 -0.87 -1.60
CA LEU A 64 -37.09 -2.22 -1.20
C LEU A 64 -38.43 -2.24 -0.47
N PRO A 65 -39.21 -3.32 -0.58
CA PRO A 65 -40.34 -3.57 0.34
C PRO A 65 -39.84 -3.60 1.80
N LEU A 66 -40.65 -3.12 2.73
CA LEU A 66 -40.27 -2.98 4.15
C LEU A 66 -39.79 -4.30 4.76
N ASP A 67 -40.49 -5.40 4.49
CA ASP A 67 -40.14 -6.74 4.99
C ASP A 67 -38.79 -7.23 4.44
N VAL A 68 -38.42 -6.86 3.20
CA VAL A 68 -37.14 -7.19 2.57
C VAL A 68 -36.03 -6.30 3.15
N TYR A 69 -36.30 -5.02 3.33
CA TYR A 69 -35.37 -4.08 3.96
C TYR A 69 -34.98 -4.52 5.37
N GLU A 70 -35.97 -4.89 6.21
CA GLU A 70 -35.72 -5.34 7.59
C GLU A 70 -34.84 -6.62 7.61
N LYS A 71 -35.12 -7.58 6.76
CA LYS A 71 -34.30 -8.81 6.64
C LYS A 71 -32.89 -8.51 6.16
N LEU A 72 -32.72 -7.67 5.13
CA LEU A 72 -31.40 -7.29 4.64
C LEU A 72 -30.61 -6.50 5.69
N ARG A 73 -31.27 -5.62 6.42
CA ARG A 73 -30.66 -4.89 7.53
C ARG A 73 -30.17 -5.83 8.63
N ASP A 74 -30.93 -6.85 8.97
CA ASP A 74 -30.54 -7.86 9.97
C ASP A 74 -29.26 -8.61 9.53
N VAL A 75 -29.18 -8.97 8.24
CA VAL A 75 -27.94 -9.56 7.64
C VAL A 75 -26.76 -8.60 7.79
N ILE A 76 -26.95 -7.33 7.48
CA ILE A 76 -25.85 -6.32 7.49
C ILE A 76 -25.40 -6.02 8.92
N VAL A 77 -26.33 -5.83 9.85
CA VAL A 77 -26.03 -5.33 11.21
C VAL A 77 -25.70 -6.47 12.18
N ASN A 78 -26.45 -7.57 12.12
CA ASN A 78 -26.35 -8.67 13.08
C ASN A 78 -25.64 -9.91 12.51
N GLY A 79 -25.18 -9.87 11.23
CA GLY A 79 -24.51 -11.00 10.61
C GLY A 79 -25.41 -12.22 10.39
N ALA A 80 -26.74 -12.03 10.28
CA ALA A 80 -27.68 -13.09 9.96
C ALA A 80 -27.40 -13.70 8.57
N PHE A 81 -27.85 -14.93 8.34
CA PHE A 81 -27.74 -15.54 7.02
C PHE A 81 -28.72 -14.90 6.04
N LEU A 82 -28.27 -14.62 4.82
CA LEU A 82 -29.12 -14.13 3.75
C LEU A 82 -30.09 -15.22 3.30
N ASP A 83 -31.38 -14.93 3.38
CA ASP A 83 -32.41 -15.78 2.80
C ASP A 83 -32.51 -15.51 1.30
N LEU A 84 -32.15 -16.53 0.48
CA LEU A 84 -32.19 -16.44 -0.98
C LEU A 84 -33.60 -16.08 -1.52
N SER A 85 -34.67 -16.34 -0.76
CA SER A 85 -36.04 -15.99 -1.15
C SER A 85 -36.27 -14.46 -1.25
N VAL A 86 -35.41 -13.65 -0.64
CA VAL A 86 -35.49 -12.18 -0.74
C VAL A 86 -34.54 -11.61 -1.80
N ALA A 87 -33.60 -12.42 -2.31
CA ALA A 87 -32.56 -11.95 -3.23
C ALA A 87 -33.14 -11.34 -4.51
N ASP A 88 -34.17 -11.92 -5.10
CA ASP A 88 -34.82 -11.37 -6.32
C ASP A 88 -35.42 -9.98 -6.07
N LYS A 89 -36.08 -9.77 -4.93
CA LYS A 89 -36.65 -8.46 -4.57
C LYS A 89 -35.56 -7.41 -4.27
N VAL A 90 -34.44 -7.84 -3.69
CA VAL A 90 -33.27 -6.97 -3.49
C VAL A 90 -32.66 -6.58 -4.83
N ALA A 91 -32.46 -7.55 -5.74
CA ALA A 91 -31.93 -7.31 -7.08
C ALA A 91 -32.84 -6.36 -7.89
N GLU A 92 -34.17 -6.57 -7.86
CA GLU A 92 -35.13 -5.67 -8.51
C GLU A 92 -35.04 -4.24 -7.97
N GLY A 93 -34.96 -4.06 -6.67
CA GLY A 93 -34.80 -2.73 -6.05
C GLY A 93 -33.46 -2.07 -6.39
N MET A 94 -32.38 -2.83 -6.39
CA MET A 94 -31.06 -2.34 -6.83
C MET A 94 -31.04 -1.96 -8.32
N LYS A 95 -31.59 -2.80 -9.18
CA LYS A 95 -31.72 -2.52 -10.63
C LYS A 95 -32.49 -1.22 -10.87
N LYS A 96 -33.66 -1.09 -10.23
CA LYS A 96 -34.47 0.12 -10.34
C LYS A 96 -33.69 1.38 -9.91
N TRP A 97 -33.01 1.35 -8.77
CA TRP A 97 -32.16 2.45 -8.33
C TRP A 97 -31.02 2.72 -9.31
N ALA A 98 -30.37 1.69 -9.82
CA ALA A 98 -29.27 1.81 -10.78
C ALA A 98 -29.77 2.45 -12.09
N MET A 99 -30.87 1.97 -12.66
CA MET A 99 -31.46 2.53 -13.89
C MET A 99 -31.95 3.98 -13.70
N ASP A 100 -32.49 4.35 -12.53
CA ASP A 100 -32.83 5.73 -12.20
C ASP A 100 -31.61 6.67 -12.20
N ASN A 101 -30.39 6.11 -12.10
CA ASN A 101 -29.11 6.82 -12.21
C ASN A 101 -28.39 6.60 -13.57
N GLY A 102 -29.06 6.02 -14.57
CA GLY A 102 -28.55 5.84 -15.94
C GLY A 102 -27.63 4.64 -16.13
N VAL A 103 -27.60 3.72 -15.17
CA VAL A 103 -26.78 2.48 -15.20
C VAL A 103 -27.38 1.49 -16.18
N THR A 104 -26.53 0.83 -16.95
CA THR A 104 -26.89 -0.17 -17.98
C THR A 104 -26.22 -1.54 -17.77
N HIS A 105 -25.22 -1.60 -16.90
CA HIS A 105 -24.42 -2.80 -16.63
C HIS A 105 -24.33 -3.10 -15.14
N CYS A 106 -23.95 -4.33 -14.79
CA CYS A 106 -23.51 -4.71 -13.44
C CYS A 106 -22.22 -5.51 -13.52
N THR A 107 -21.51 -5.54 -12.40
CA THR A 107 -20.32 -6.36 -12.24
C THR A 107 -20.17 -6.81 -10.79
N HIS A 108 -19.73 -8.05 -10.61
CA HIS A 108 -19.14 -8.46 -9.35
C HIS A 108 -17.74 -7.86 -9.22
N TRP A 109 -17.55 -7.02 -8.21
CA TRP A 109 -16.31 -6.33 -7.94
C TRP A 109 -15.58 -7.01 -6.78
N PHE A 110 -14.36 -7.50 -7.01
CA PHE A 110 -13.60 -8.27 -6.03
C PHE A 110 -12.11 -7.92 -6.03
N GLN A 111 -11.38 -8.39 -5.03
CA GLN A 111 -9.98 -8.08 -4.76
C GLN A 111 -9.12 -9.34 -4.91
N PRO A 112 -8.67 -9.70 -6.13
CA PRO A 112 -7.88 -10.91 -6.37
C PRO A 112 -6.52 -10.85 -5.67
N LEU A 113 -5.80 -11.96 -5.61
CA LEU A 113 -4.45 -12.05 -5.02
C LEU A 113 -3.38 -11.29 -5.84
N THR A 114 -3.75 -10.73 -6.97
CA THR A 114 -2.99 -9.73 -7.71
C THR A 114 -3.21 -8.33 -7.13
N GLU A 115 -2.45 -7.36 -7.60
CA GLU A 115 -2.68 -5.96 -7.21
C GLU A 115 -3.90 -5.37 -7.93
N GLY A 116 -4.72 -4.62 -7.19
CA GLY A 116 -5.90 -3.94 -7.72
C GLY A 116 -7.20 -4.71 -7.49
N THR A 117 -8.19 -4.36 -8.28
CA THR A 117 -9.55 -4.93 -8.26
C THR A 117 -9.85 -5.61 -9.59
N ALA A 118 -10.83 -6.50 -9.61
CA ALA A 118 -11.25 -7.22 -10.81
C ALA A 118 -12.76 -7.07 -11.00
N GLU A 119 -13.17 -7.01 -12.27
CA GLU A 119 -14.53 -6.77 -12.69
C GLU A 119 -14.79 -7.39 -14.06
N LYS A 120 -16.05 -7.78 -14.31
CA LYS A 120 -16.54 -8.26 -15.60
C LYS A 120 -17.95 -7.71 -15.79
N HIS A 121 -18.10 -6.75 -16.68
CA HIS A 121 -19.34 -6.01 -16.88
C HIS A 121 -20.33 -6.81 -17.73
N ASP A 122 -21.49 -7.13 -17.18
CA ASP A 122 -22.60 -7.75 -17.86
C ASP A 122 -23.76 -6.73 -18.00
N ALA A 123 -24.31 -6.58 -19.20
CA ALA A 123 -25.42 -5.66 -19.44
C ALA A 123 -26.72 -6.16 -18.81
N PHE A 124 -27.55 -5.26 -18.32
CA PHE A 124 -28.93 -5.59 -17.91
C PHE A 124 -29.81 -5.90 -19.11
N ILE A 125 -29.52 -6.94 -19.87
CA ILE A 125 -30.25 -7.23 -21.10
C ILE A 125 -30.52 -8.74 -21.22
N GLU A 126 -31.78 -9.10 -21.44
CA GLU A 126 -32.21 -10.49 -21.61
C GLU A 126 -33.29 -10.57 -22.70
N HIS A 127 -33.48 -11.74 -23.28
CA HIS A 127 -34.53 -11.98 -24.26
C HIS A 127 -35.93 -12.04 -23.62
N ASP A 128 -36.90 -11.34 -24.20
CA ASP A 128 -38.32 -11.45 -23.79
C ASP A 128 -39.01 -12.68 -24.33
N PHE A 129 -38.29 -13.53 -25.08
CA PHE A 129 -38.80 -14.72 -25.80
C PHE A 129 -39.94 -14.44 -26.79
N LYS A 130 -40.22 -13.15 -27.07
CA LYS A 130 -41.21 -12.69 -28.06
C LYS A 130 -40.60 -11.93 -29.23
N GLY A 131 -39.27 -11.94 -29.30
CA GLY A 131 -38.48 -11.27 -30.33
C GLY A 131 -38.00 -9.88 -29.95
N GLY A 132 -38.14 -9.47 -28.69
CA GLY A 132 -37.62 -8.25 -28.07
C GLY A 132 -36.58 -8.51 -27.01
N MET A 133 -36.11 -7.44 -26.35
CA MET A 133 -35.18 -7.45 -25.23
C MET A 133 -35.83 -6.74 -24.04
N ILE A 134 -35.47 -7.16 -22.84
CA ILE A 134 -35.88 -6.55 -21.58
C ILE A 134 -34.67 -6.27 -20.73
N GLU A 135 -34.75 -5.34 -19.79
CA GLU A 135 -33.77 -5.15 -18.74
C GLU A 135 -34.05 -6.11 -17.59
N GLU A 136 -33.15 -7.05 -17.37
CA GLU A 136 -33.23 -8.04 -16.29
C GLU A 136 -31.98 -8.02 -15.42
N PHE A 137 -32.14 -8.21 -14.12
CA PHE A 137 -31.11 -8.47 -13.12
C PHE A 137 -31.76 -9.27 -12.00
N THR A 138 -31.35 -10.51 -11.88
CA THR A 138 -31.98 -11.50 -10.99
C THR A 138 -31.27 -11.59 -9.65
N GLY A 139 -31.96 -12.13 -8.64
CA GLY A 139 -31.33 -12.45 -7.36
C GLY A 139 -30.18 -13.47 -7.48
N LYS A 140 -30.24 -14.37 -8.47
CA LYS A 140 -29.14 -15.27 -8.77
C LYS A 140 -27.89 -14.52 -9.22
N GLU A 141 -28.03 -13.58 -10.13
CA GLU A 141 -26.93 -12.74 -10.62
C GLU A 141 -26.37 -11.82 -9.56
N LEU A 142 -27.22 -11.32 -8.64
CA LEU A 142 -26.78 -10.56 -7.47
C LEU A 142 -25.95 -11.42 -6.52
N VAL A 143 -26.42 -12.62 -6.19
CA VAL A 143 -25.81 -13.43 -5.11
C VAL A 143 -24.55 -14.15 -5.57
N GLN A 144 -24.53 -14.64 -6.81
CA GLN A 144 -23.45 -15.48 -7.31
C GLN A 144 -23.24 -15.31 -8.81
N GLN A 145 -21.97 -15.20 -9.22
CA GLN A 145 -21.55 -15.32 -10.61
C GLN A 145 -20.41 -16.34 -10.74
N GLU A 146 -20.16 -16.78 -11.97
CA GLU A 146 -19.13 -17.78 -12.31
C GLU A 146 -18.05 -17.15 -13.22
N PRO A 147 -17.18 -16.24 -12.71
CA PRO A 147 -16.12 -15.67 -13.52
C PRO A 147 -15.07 -16.73 -13.88
N ASP A 148 -14.46 -16.59 -15.06
CA ASP A 148 -13.32 -17.40 -15.44
C ASP A 148 -12.12 -17.08 -14.54
N ALA A 149 -11.71 -18.05 -13.74
CA ALA A 149 -10.62 -17.95 -12.79
C ALA A 149 -9.27 -18.43 -13.36
N SER A 150 -9.20 -18.86 -14.64
CA SER A 150 -7.99 -19.46 -15.23
C SER A 150 -6.80 -18.49 -15.29
N SER A 151 -7.07 -17.19 -15.41
CA SER A 151 -6.04 -16.15 -15.46
C SER A 151 -5.57 -15.65 -14.08
N PHE A 152 -6.28 -16.00 -13.00
CA PHE A 152 -5.90 -15.58 -11.65
C PHE A 152 -4.92 -16.56 -11.00
N PRO A 153 -3.91 -16.04 -10.30
CA PRO A 153 -2.94 -16.89 -9.61
C PRO A 153 -3.61 -17.70 -8.50
N SER A 154 -3.32 -19.00 -8.44
CA SER A 154 -3.92 -19.95 -7.50
C SER A 154 -2.91 -20.71 -6.64
N GLY A 155 -1.60 -20.54 -6.87
CA GLY A 155 -0.56 -21.26 -6.15
C GLY A 155 -0.70 -22.80 -6.27
N GLY A 156 -1.22 -23.31 -7.40
CA GLY A 156 -1.42 -24.73 -7.61
C GLY A 156 -2.70 -25.32 -7.03
N ILE A 157 -3.61 -24.52 -6.43
CA ILE A 157 -4.95 -24.98 -5.99
C ILE A 157 -5.70 -25.67 -7.13
N ARG A 158 -5.49 -25.19 -8.36
CA ARG A 158 -6.13 -25.73 -9.57
C ARG A 158 -5.18 -25.71 -10.76
N SER A 159 -5.46 -26.56 -11.74
CA SER A 159 -4.76 -26.57 -13.01
C SER A 159 -5.30 -25.50 -13.96
N THR A 160 -4.48 -25.07 -14.94
CA THR A 160 -4.86 -24.02 -15.91
C THR A 160 -6.04 -24.35 -16.80
N PHE A 161 -6.38 -25.64 -16.96
CA PHE A 161 -7.57 -26.08 -17.69
C PHE A 161 -8.85 -26.07 -16.83
N GLU A 162 -8.75 -25.89 -15.52
CA GLU A 162 -9.87 -25.72 -14.61
C GLU A 162 -10.17 -24.22 -14.47
N ALA A 163 -11.17 -23.75 -15.22
CA ALA A 163 -11.43 -22.32 -15.36
C ALA A 163 -12.48 -21.77 -14.38
N ARG A 164 -13.32 -22.64 -13.77
CA ARG A 164 -14.46 -22.20 -12.98
C ARG A 164 -14.02 -21.68 -11.60
N GLY A 165 -14.47 -20.48 -11.26
CA GLY A 165 -14.48 -19.92 -9.92
C GLY A 165 -15.86 -19.32 -9.63
N TYR A 166 -16.08 -18.89 -8.39
CA TYR A 166 -17.32 -18.26 -7.98
C TYR A 166 -17.03 -16.93 -7.29
N SER A 167 -17.81 -15.91 -7.65
CA SER A 167 -17.92 -14.70 -6.86
C SER A 167 -19.24 -14.72 -6.08
N ALA A 168 -19.23 -14.31 -4.82
CA ALA A 168 -20.41 -14.27 -3.98
C ALA A 168 -20.55 -12.91 -3.32
N TRP A 169 -21.76 -12.34 -3.40
CA TRP A 169 -22.08 -11.03 -2.86
C TRP A 169 -21.77 -10.94 -1.36
N ASP A 170 -21.15 -9.84 -0.96
CA ASP A 170 -20.97 -9.45 0.44
C ASP A 170 -21.96 -8.34 0.83
N PRO A 171 -23.09 -8.66 1.48
CA PRO A 171 -24.08 -7.66 1.87
C PRO A 171 -23.57 -6.63 2.87
N SER A 172 -22.48 -6.91 3.61
CA SER A 172 -21.90 -5.98 4.58
C SER A 172 -21.13 -4.82 3.93
N SER A 173 -20.86 -4.92 2.62
CA SER A 173 -20.29 -3.85 1.82
C SER A 173 -21.37 -3.29 0.89
N PRO A 174 -21.69 -1.99 0.94
CA PRO A 174 -22.74 -1.43 0.12
C PRO A 174 -22.37 -1.47 -1.36
N VAL A 175 -23.37 -1.76 -2.20
CA VAL A 175 -23.28 -1.69 -3.66
C VAL A 175 -23.20 -0.22 -4.08
N PHE A 176 -22.41 0.08 -5.12
CA PHE A 176 -22.18 1.44 -5.59
C PHE A 176 -22.17 1.53 -7.13
N ILE A 177 -22.24 2.75 -7.66
CA ILE A 177 -22.24 3.02 -9.10
C ILE A 177 -20.95 3.72 -9.48
N VAL A 178 -20.26 3.20 -10.50
CA VAL A 178 -19.17 3.88 -11.20
C VAL A 178 -19.55 3.97 -12.68
N ASP A 179 -19.55 5.18 -13.22
CA ASP A 179 -19.99 5.47 -14.59
C ASP A 179 -21.39 4.89 -14.89
N ASP A 180 -21.50 3.93 -15.80
CA ASP A 180 -22.73 3.28 -16.21
C ASP A 180 -22.92 1.88 -15.60
N THR A 181 -22.15 1.53 -14.57
CA THR A 181 -22.07 0.18 -14.04
C THR A 181 -22.38 0.11 -12.54
N LEU A 182 -23.22 -0.85 -12.16
CA LEU A 182 -23.51 -1.24 -10.79
C LEU A 182 -22.41 -2.15 -10.28
N MET A 183 -21.63 -1.69 -9.31
CA MET A 183 -20.53 -2.41 -8.68
C MET A 183 -21.00 -3.16 -7.45
N ILE A 184 -20.89 -4.47 -7.46
CA ILE A 184 -21.36 -5.37 -6.39
C ILE A 184 -20.15 -5.96 -5.67
N PRO A 185 -19.82 -5.52 -4.43
CA PRO A 185 -18.70 -6.07 -3.68
C PRO A 185 -18.89 -7.55 -3.38
N THR A 186 -17.88 -8.36 -3.70
CA THR A 186 -17.94 -9.83 -3.59
C THR A 186 -16.67 -10.43 -3.01
N VAL A 187 -16.79 -11.62 -2.46
CA VAL A 187 -15.67 -12.55 -2.27
C VAL A 187 -15.47 -13.37 -3.54
N PHE A 188 -14.24 -13.86 -3.76
CA PHE A 188 -13.89 -14.68 -4.90
C PHE A 188 -13.24 -15.99 -4.44
N ILE A 189 -13.82 -17.12 -4.83
CA ILE A 189 -13.41 -18.45 -4.40
C ILE A 189 -13.19 -19.38 -5.59
N SER A 190 -12.35 -20.41 -5.39
CA SER A 190 -12.17 -21.51 -6.34
C SER A 190 -13.41 -22.39 -6.45
N TYR A 191 -13.42 -23.28 -7.44
CA TYR A 191 -14.47 -24.30 -7.57
C TYR A 191 -14.59 -25.20 -6.32
N THR A 192 -13.52 -25.42 -5.61
CA THR A 192 -13.45 -26.25 -4.40
C THR A 192 -13.65 -25.47 -3.10
N GLY A 193 -13.82 -24.14 -3.18
CA GLY A 193 -14.22 -23.26 -2.06
C GLY A 193 -13.08 -22.50 -1.37
N GLU A 194 -11.84 -22.62 -1.85
CA GLU A 194 -10.71 -21.85 -1.32
C GLU A 194 -10.76 -20.39 -1.77
N ALA A 195 -10.40 -19.49 -0.88
CA ALA A 195 -10.36 -18.07 -1.18
C ALA A 195 -9.22 -17.72 -2.15
N LEU A 196 -9.57 -17.13 -3.29
CA LEU A 196 -8.64 -16.59 -4.30
C LEU A 196 -8.52 -15.06 -4.22
N ASP A 197 -9.00 -14.47 -3.14
CA ASP A 197 -9.01 -13.04 -2.87
C ASP A 197 -8.43 -12.70 -1.48
N TYR A 198 -8.38 -11.40 -1.17
CA TYR A 198 -8.02 -10.93 0.16
C TYR A 198 -9.23 -10.77 1.09
N LYS A 199 -10.44 -10.57 0.54
CA LYS A 199 -11.65 -10.21 1.29
C LYS A 199 -12.19 -11.38 2.12
N ALA A 200 -12.26 -12.57 1.57
CA ALA A 200 -12.81 -13.74 2.29
C ALA A 200 -12.01 -14.07 3.56
N PRO A 201 -10.66 -14.17 3.54
CA PRO A 201 -9.87 -14.36 4.76
C PRO A 201 -9.96 -13.17 5.72
N LEU A 202 -10.02 -11.93 5.21
CA LEU A 202 -10.19 -10.74 6.05
C LEU A 202 -11.49 -10.85 6.85
N LYS A 203 -12.61 -11.17 6.22
CA LYS A 203 -13.91 -11.34 6.91
C LYS A 203 -13.88 -12.46 7.96
N LYS A 204 -13.20 -13.57 7.67
CA LYS A 204 -12.99 -14.64 8.67
C LYS A 204 -12.18 -14.15 9.86
N SER A 205 -11.15 -13.33 9.64
CA SER A 205 -10.34 -12.75 10.73
C SER A 205 -11.12 -11.74 11.57
N LEU A 206 -12.00 -10.97 10.93
CA LEU A 206 -12.89 -10.03 11.63
C LEU A 206 -13.90 -10.77 12.51
N ALA A 207 -14.49 -11.86 12.04
CA ALA A 207 -15.36 -12.71 12.85
C ALA A 207 -14.59 -13.37 14.02
N ALA A 208 -13.33 -13.76 13.83
CA ALA A 208 -12.50 -14.32 14.88
C ALA A 208 -12.19 -13.29 15.98
N VAL A 209 -11.81 -12.07 15.58
CA VAL A 209 -11.50 -11.01 16.57
C VAL A 209 -12.74 -10.50 17.28
N ASP A 210 -13.88 -10.40 16.59
CA ASP A 210 -15.18 -10.08 17.22
C ASP A 210 -15.50 -11.08 18.33
N LYS A 211 -15.49 -12.37 18.01
CA LYS A 211 -15.78 -13.44 18.97
C LYS A 211 -14.83 -13.40 20.17
N ALA A 212 -13.53 -13.27 19.95
CA ALA A 212 -12.53 -13.27 21.03
C ALA A 212 -12.62 -12.01 21.89
N ALA A 213 -12.72 -10.84 21.25
CA ALA A 213 -12.77 -9.56 21.94
C ALA A 213 -14.09 -9.38 22.72
N THR A 214 -15.21 -9.78 22.16
CA THR A 214 -16.52 -9.77 22.85
C THR A 214 -16.48 -10.66 24.09
N ALA A 215 -15.87 -11.84 24.00
CA ALA A 215 -15.75 -12.74 25.16
C ALA A 215 -14.91 -12.14 26.30
N VAL A 216 -13.86 -11.37 25.98
CA VAL A 216 -13.05 -10.64 26.98
C VAL A 216 -13.76 -9.40 27.47
N CYS A 217 -14.46 -8.64 26.61
CA CYS A 217 -15.23 -7.47 26.99
C CYS A 217 -16.26 -7.76 28.07
N LYS A 218 -16.86 -8.95 28.08
CA LYS A 218 -17.89 -9.36 29.03
C LYS A 218 -17.40 -9.40 30.48
N TYR A 219 -16.11 -9.43 30.76
CA TYR A 219 -15.58 -9.22 32.13
C TYR A 219 -15.82 -7.78 32.62
N PHE A 220 -15.91 -6.82 31.72
CA PHE A 220 -16.03 -5.40 32.04
C PHE A 220 -17.41 -4.84 31.73
N ASN A 221 -18.00 -5.30 30.63
CA ASN A 221 -19.30 -4.86 30.12
C ASN A 221 -20.11 -6.09 29.66
N PRO A 222 -20.93 -6.70 30.52
CA PRO A 222 -21.67 -7.93 30.19
C PRO A 222 -22.62 -7.80 29.00
N ASP A 223 -23.13 -6.60 28.74
CA ASP A 223 -24.08 -6.31 27.66
C ASP A 223 -23.44 -6.11 26.28
N THR A 224 -22.12 -6.33 26.16
CA THR A 224 -21.43 -6.28 24.86
C THR A 224 -21.85 -7.48 24.01
N GLU A 225 -22.40 -7.23 22.84
CA GLU A 225 -22.83 -8.25 21.90
C GLU A 225 -21.78 -8.46 20.79
N HIS A 226 -21.16 -7.35 20.30
CA HIS A 226 -20.16 -7.36 19.25
C HIS A 226 -19.01 -6.40 19.54
N VAL A 227 -17.83 -6.75 18.98
CA VAL A 227 -16.65 -5.90 18.91
C VAL A 227 -16.17 -5.80 17.46
N HIS A 228 -16.13 -4.60 16.95
CA HIS A 228 -15.69 -4.32 15.58
C HIS A 228 -14.24 -3.85 15.55
N ALA A 229 -13.47 -4.37 14.60
CA ALA A 229 -12.18 -3.79 14.23
C ALA A 229 -12.41 -2.60 13.31
N ASN A 230 -11.81 -1.45 13.64
CA ASN A 230 -11.86 -0.23 12.84
C ASN A 230 -10.52 0.00 12.17
N LEU A 231 -10.56 0.61 10.99
CA LEU A 231 -9.39 0.98 10.19
C LEU A 231 -9.54 2.39 9.63
N GLY A 232 -8.54 3.23 9.87
CA GLY A 232 -8.34 4.48 9.13
C GLY A 232 -7.00 4.41 8.41
N TRP A 233 -7.03 4.32 7.10
CA TRP A 233 -5.82 4.31 6.29
C TRP A 233 -5.40 5.72 5.89
N GLU A 234 -4.10 5.91 5.69
CA GLU A 234 -3.49 7.14 5.16
C GLU A 234 -2.81 6.78 3.84
N GLN A 235 -3.38 7.19 2.70
CA GLN A 235 -2.88 6.84 1.39
C GLN A 235 -1.91 7.90 0.88
N GLU A 236 -0.62 7.60 0.94
CA GLU A 236 0.40 8.40 0.29
C GLU A 236 0.57 8.00 -1.18
N TYR A 237 0.95 8.97 -2.02
CA TYR A 237 1.15 8.75 -3.46
C TYR A 237 2.02 9.86 -4.07
N PHE A 238 2.62 9.56 -5.24
CA PHE A 238 3.29 10.57 -6.07
C PHE A 238 2.45 10.91 -7.30
N LEU A 239 2.56 12.15 -7.75
CA LEU A 239 2.04 12.58 -9.05
C LEU A 239 3.21 12.96 -9.97
N VAL A 240 3.17 12.48 -11.21
CA VAL A 240 4.10 12.86 -12.27
C VAL A 240 3.31 13.37 -13.46
N ASP A 241 3.77 14.42 -14.12
CA ASP A 241 3.13 14.89 -15.35
C ASP A 241 3.09 13.78 -16.40
N GLU A 242 1.96 13.58 -17.06
CA GLU A 242 1.73 12.47 -17.98
C GLU A 242 2.72 12.46 -19.15
N SER A 243 3.12 13.63 -19.67
CA SER A 243 4.09 13.72 -20.75
C SER A 243 5.49 13.25 -20.32
N LEU A 244 5.90 13.60 -19.09
CA LEU A 244 7.16 13.16 -18.51
C LEU A 244 7.16 11.67 -18.20
N TYR A 245 6.05 11.16 -17.67
CA TYR A 245 5.84 9.74 -17.39
C TYR A 245 5.95 8.90 -18.68
N ALA A 246 5.30 9.34 -19.77
CA ALA A 246 5.31 8.63 -21.06
C ALA A 246 6.73 8.58 -21.69
N ALA A 247 7.62 9.51 -21.32
CA ALA A 247 9.00 9.51 -21.79
C ALA A 247 9.96 8.66 -20.91
N ARG A 248 9.42 7.95 -19.88
CA ARG A 248 10.19 7.12 -18.94
C ARG A 248 9.65 5.68 -18.95
N PRO A 249 10.25 4.78 -19.76
CA PRO A 249 9.83 3.38 -19.84
C PRO A 249 9.85 2.64 -18.50
N ASP A 250 10.78 2.97 -17.61
CA ASP A 250 10.85 2.41 -16.26
C ASP A 250 9.63 2.80 -15.42
N LEU A 251 9.23 4.07 -15.39
CA LEU A 251 8.00 4.49 -14.70
C LEU A 251 6.76 3.80 -15.27
N MET A 252 6.66 3.69 -16.60
CA MET A 252 5.51 3.06 -17.27
C MET A 252 5.36 1.58 -16.95
N LEU A 253 6.47 0.83 -16.89
CA LEU A 253 6.46 -0.62 -16.81
C LEU A 253 6.67 -1.17 -15.39
N THR A 254 7.29 -0.38 -14.49
CA THR A 254 7.63 -0.82 -13.13
C THR A 254 7.04 0.06 -12.04
N GLY A 255 6.53 1.25 -12.37
CA GLY A 255 6.03 2.23 -11.40
C GLY A 255 7.14 2.99 -10.66
N ARG A 256 8.43 2.71 -10.94
CA ARG A 256 9.57 3.41 -10.33
C ARG A 256 10.67 3.74 -11.35
N THR A 257 11.50 4.70 -11.00
CA THR A 257 12.72 5.00 -11.78
C THR A 257 13.81 3.97 -11.46
N LEU A 258 14.31 3.27 -12.49
CA LEU A 258 15.41 2.32 -12.37
C LEU A 258 16.78 3.03 -12.46
N MET A 259 16.80 4.27 -12.95
CA MET A 259 17.97 5.14 -13.08
C MET A 259 17.58 6.61 -12.87
N GLY A 260 18.53 7.43 -12.52
CA GLY A 260 18.39 8.88 -12.35
C GLY A 260 19.23 9.39 -11.19
N HIS A 261 20.06 10.40 -11.47
CA HIS A 261 20.85 11.08 -10.45
C HIS A 261 19.93 12.00 -9.62
N ASP A 262 20.23 12.13 -8.33
CA ASP A 262 19.51 13.01 -7.42
C ASP A 262 19.51 14.46 -7.93
N SER A 263 18.38 15.15 -7.76
CA SER A 263 18.28 16.56 -8.09
C SER A 263 19.08 17.40 -7.09
N ALA A 264 19.67 18.51 -7.55
CA ALA A 264 20.38 19.46 -6.68
C ALA A 264 19.47 20.07 -5.61
N LYS A 265 18.20 20.37 -5.95
CA LYS A 265 17.13 20.62 -5.00
C LYS A 265 16.43 19.29 -4.74
N ASN A 266 16.22 18.96 -3.47
CA ASN A 266 15.60 17.74 -3.02
C ASN A 266 14.45 18.07 -2.04
N GLN A 267 14.19 17.27 -1.01
CA GLN A 267 13.20 17.54 0.04
C GLN A 267 13.77 18.43 1.15
N GLN A 268 14.29 19.60 0.72
CA GLN A 268 14.85 20.64 1.60
C GLN A 268 13.95 21.88 1.50
N MET A 269 14.05 22.81 2.36
CA MET A 269 13.44 24.15 2.26
C MET A 269 11.90 24.11 2.02
N ASP A 270 11.42 24.50 0.83
CA ASP A 270 10.00 24.77 0.54
C ASP A 270 9.17 23.52 0.22
N ASP A 271 9.82 22.44 -0.22
CA ASP A 271 9.13 21.18 -0.52
C ASP A 271 9.05 20.36 0.76
N HIS A 272 7.95 20.44 1.44
CA HIS A 272 7.70 19.79 2.73
C HIS A 272 6.20 19.71 3.02
N TYR A 273 5.87 18.99 4.07
CA TYR A 273 4.53 18.68 4.56
C TYR A 273 3.57 19.88 4.65
N PHE A 274 4.05 21.05 5.07
CA PHE A 274 3.24 22.27 5.25
C PHE A 274 3.34 23.26 4.07
N GLY A 275 3.96 22.88 2.96
CA GLY A 275 4.04 23.72 1.77
C GLY A 275 2.66 23.98 1.14
N ALA A 276 2.54 25.05 0.38
CA ALA A 276 1.33 25.34 -0.38
C ALA A 276 1.09 24.26 -1.46
N ILE A 277 -0.13 23.77 -1.56
CA ILE A 277 -0.49 22.78 -2.59
C ILE A 277 -0.48 23.47 -3.97
N PRO A 278 0.28 22.96 -4.96
CA PRO A 278 0.31 23.53 -6.31
C PRO A 278 -1.07 23.54 -6.96
N SER A 279 -1.38 24.58 -7.73
CA SER A 279 -2.73 24.83 -8.26
C SER A 279 -3.32 23.65 -9.08
N ARG A 280 -2.51 23.02 -9.93
CA ARG A 280 -2.94 21.83 -10.69
C ARG A 280 -3.27 20.64 -9.77
N VAL A 281 -2.43 20.44 -8.75
CA VAL A 281 -2.64 19.37 -7.75
C VAL A 281 -3.86 19.67 -6.89
N ALA A 282 -4.06 20.94 -6.48
CA ALA A 282 -5.25 21.34 -5.73
C ALA A 282 -6.56 21.10 -6.51
N ALA A 283 -6.55 21.33 -7.83
CA ALA A 283 -7.69 21.01 -8.69
C ALA A 283 -7.94 19.50 -8.76
N PHE A 284 -6.89 18.70 -8.95
CA PHE A 284 -6.95 17.24 -8.89
C PHE A 284 -7.50 16.72 -7.56
N MET A 285 -6.93 17.17 -6.44
CA MET A 285 -7.38 16.76 -5.10
C MET A 285 -8.84 17.11 -4.83
N LYS A 286 -9.30 18.25 -5.34
CA LYS A 286 -10.69 18.67 -5.20
C LYS A 286 -11.64 17.77 -6.00
N ASP A 287 -11.28 17.43 -7.24
CA ASP A 287 -12.07 16.53 -8.09
C ASP A 287 -12.14 15.12 -7.48
N LEU A 288 -10.99 14.60 -7.02
CA LEU A 288 -10.88 13.32 -6.34
C LEU A 288 -11.76 13.27 -5.07
N GLU A 289 -11.69 14.31 -4.23
CA GLU A 289 -12.48 14.37 -2.99
C GLU A 289 -13.98 14.36 -3.25
N ILE A 290 -14.46 15.10 -4.25
CA ILE A 290 -15.88 15.14 -4.63
C ILE A 290 -16.34 13.74 -5.05
N GLN A 291 -15.64 13.11 -5.99
CA GLN A 291 -15.99 11.78 -6.50
C GLN A 291 -15.89 10.71 -5.39
N ALA A 292 -14.88 10.78 -4.54
CA ALA A 292 -14.73 9.86 -3.42
C ALA A 292 -15.89 10.00 -2.41
N LEU A 293 -16.32 11.23 -2.08
CA LEU A 293 -17.47 11.47 -1.21
C LEU A 293 -18.78 10.97 -1.83
N GLU A 294 -18.99 11.15 -3.14
CA GLU A 294 -20.16 10.63 -3.84
C GLU A 294 -20.22 9.09 -3.82
N LEU A 295 -19.05 8.43 -3.79
CA LEU A 295 -18.88 6.98 -3.66
C LEU A 295 -18.86 6.48 -2.20
N GLY A 296 -19.13 7.36 -1.22
CA GLY A 296 -19.21 6.99 0.20
C GLY A 296 -17.86 6.88 0.92
N ILE A 297 -16.76 7.24 0.28
CA ILE A 297 -15.45 7.28 0.94
C ILE A 297 -15.35 8.56 1.76
N PRO A 298 -15.26 8.49 3.11
CA PRO A 298 -15.34 9.65 3.98
C PRO A 298 -14.03 10.43 4.04
N CYS A 299 -13.58 10.98 2.91
CA CYS A 299 -12.36 11.77 2.81
C CYS A 299 -12.35 12.92 3.80
N LYS A 300 -11.26 13.06 4.58
CA LYS A 300 -11.12 14.05 5.64
C LYS A 300 -9.96 15.00 5.44
N THR A 301 -8.79 14.48 5.11
CA THR A 301 -7.55 15.26 5.05
C THR A 301 -6.84 15.01 3.73
N ARG A 302 -6.31 16.08 3.15
CA ARG A 302 -5.44 16.04 1.97
C ARG A 302 -4.36 17.10 2.12
N HIS A 303 -3.11 16.77 1.82
CA HIS A 303 -1.98 17.67 1.96
C HIS A 303 -0.78 17.23 1.12
N ASN A 304 0.27 18.08 1.10
CA ASN A 304 1.58 17.67 0.62
C ASN A 304 2.21 16.69 1.60
N GLU A 305 3.01 15.77 1.08
CA GLU A 305 3.97 14.99 1.84
C GLU A 305 5.37 15.60 1.78
N VAL A 306 6.34 14.97 2.49
CA VAL A 306 7.69 15.51 2.66
C VAL A 306 8.46 15.56 1.35
N ALA A 307 8.32 14.57 0.46
CA ALA A 307 9.02 14.57 -0.81
C ALA A 307 8.34 15.47 -1.86
N PRO A 308 9.11 16.07 -2.78
CA PRO A 308 8.55 16.81 -3.92
C PRO A 308 7.60 15.92 -4.72
N ASN A 309 6.45 16.43 -5.13
CA ASN A 309 5.39 15.72 -5.84
C ASN A 309 4.80 14.51 -5.09
N GLN A 310 4.98 14.44 -3.78
CA GLN A 310 4.34 13.47 -2.91
C GLN A 310 3.17 14.12 -2.16
N PHE A 311 2.08 13.37 -2.02
CA PHE A 311 0.83 13.84 -1.43
C PHE A 311 0.17 12.72 -0.65
N GLU A 312 -0.78 13.09 0.23
CA GLU A 312 -1.56 12.17 1.03
C GLU A 312 -3.05 12.49 1.00
N LEU A 313 -3.86 11.44 1.12
CA LEU A 313 -5.28 11.52 1.40
C LEU A 313 -5.62 10.53 2.51
N ALA A 314 -6.31 11.01 3.55
CA ALA A 314 -6.76 10.20 4.68
C ALA A 314 -8.26 10.37 4.91
N PRO A 315 -9.04 9.28 5.10
CA PRO A 315 -10.46 9.31 5.45
C PRO A 315 -10.68 9.39 6.96
N ILE A 316 -11.94 9.53 7.35
CA ILE A 316 -12.40 9.11 8.68
C ILE A 316 -12.35 7.58 8.74
N TYR A 317 -11.98 7.01 9.88
CA TYR A 317 -11.94 5.56 10.07
C TYR A 317 -13.33 4.93 9.98
N GLU A 318 -13.38 3.70 9.52
CA GLU A 318 -14.60 2.91 9.36
C GLU A 318 -14.39 1.48 9.87
N GLU A 319 -15.42 0.65 9.81
CA GLU A 319 -15.29 -0.80 10.00
C GLU A 319 -14.25 -1.33 8.99
N CYS A 320 -13.42 -2.26 9.45
CA CYS A 320 -12.19 -2.64 8.73
C CYS A 320 -12.43 -3.20 7.32
N ASN A 321 -13.49 -4.03 7.11
CA ASN A 321 -13.80 -4.57 5.78
C ASN A 321 -14.22 -3.44 4.81
N LEU A 322 -15.09 -2.54 5.27
CA LEU A 322 -15.54 -1.39 4.47
C LEU A 322 -14.37 -0.43 4.18
N ALA A 323 -13.53 -0.16 5.17
CA ALA A 323 -12.35 0.68 4.99
C ALA A 323 -11.39 0.11 3.94
N VAL A 324 -11.20 -1.21 3.91
CA VAL A 324 -10.38 -1.88 2.88
C VAL A 324 -11.01 -1.73 1.50
N ASP A 325 -12.31 -1.96 1.36
CA ASP A 325 -13.02 -1.77 0.08
C ASP A 325 -12.89 -0.32 -0.41
N HIS A 326 -13.11 0.66 0.45
CA HIS A 326 -12.94 2.08 0.14
C HIS A 326 -11.51 2.44 -0.26
N ASN A 327 -10.49 1.83 0.37
CA ASN A 327 -9.10 2.03 -0.04
C ASN A 327 -8.83 1.48 -1.44
N MET A 328 -9.31 0.27 -1.75
CA MET A 328 -9.12 -0.34 -3.07
C MET A 328 -9.86 0.45 -4.16
N LEU A 329 -11.06 0.92 -3.87
CA LEU A 329 -11.83 1.80 -4.76
C LEU A 329 -11.09 3.14 -4.96
N LEU A 330 -10.58 3.76 -3.90
CA LEU A 330 -9.79 4.98 -4.01
C LEU A 330 -8.54 4.79 -4.87
N MET A 331 -7.83 3.67 -4.74
CA MET A 331 -6.63 3.40 -5.54
C MET A 331 -6.93 3.32 -7.04
N SER A 332 -8.11 2.91 -7.45
CA SER A 332 -8.58 2.98 -8.83
C SER A 332 -8.94 4.41 -9.20
N LEU A 333 -9.79 5.06 -8.41
CA LEU A 333 -10.28 6.41 -8.63
C LEU A 333 -9.15 7.45 -8.73
N ILE A 334 -8.14 7.36 -7.86
CA ILE A 334 -6.99 8.29 -7.86
C ILE A 334 -6.19 8.21 -9.17
N ARG A 335 -6.06 7.01 -9.76
CA ARG A 335 -5.39 6.83 -11.06
C ARG A 335 -6.19 7.45 -12.21
N GLU A 336 -7.50 7.28 -12.21
CA GLU A 336 -8.39 7.81 -13.24
C GLU A 336 -8.46 9.34 -13.17
N VAL A 337 -8.71 9.89 -12.00
CA VAL A 337 -8.76 11.35 -11.78
C VAL A 337 -7.40 11.99 -12.07
N ALA A 338 -6.29 11.36 -11.69
CA ALA A 338 -4.96 11.87 -12.02
C ALA A 338 -4.78 11.99 -13.54
N ARG A 339 -5.18 10.97 -14.29
CA ARG A 339 -5.11 10.97 -15.76
C ARG A 339 -5.95 12.07 -16.38
N LYS A 340 -7.17 12.29 -15.90
CA LYS A 340 -8.05 13.39 -16.32
C LYS A 340 -7.37 14.76 -16.15
N HIS A 341 -6.59 14.93 -15.08
CA HIS A 341 -5.82 16.15 -14.79
C HIS A 341 -4.44 16.21 -15.46
N GLY A 342 -4.13 15.27 -16.37
CA GLY A 342 -2.85 15.19 -17.07
C GLY A 342 -1.68 14.81 -16.16
N PHE A 343 -1.96 14.06 -15.09
CA PHE A 343 -0.99 13.41 -14.22
C PHE A 343 -1.05 11.89 -14.35
N ARG A 344 -0.01 11.24 -13.84
CA ARG A 344 0.00 9.82 -13.49
C ARG A 344 0.26 9.68 -12.01
N CYS A 345 -0.61 8.94 -11.33
CA CYS A 345 -0.42 8.57 -9.93
C CYS A 345 0.52 7.38 -9.84
N LEU A 346 1.57 7.50 -9.02
CA LEU A 346 2.48 6.41 -8.68
C LEU A 346 2.16 5.95 -7.26
N LEU A 347 1.73 4.70 -7.14
CA LEU A 347 1.48 4.04 -5.86
C LEU A 347 2.65 3.13 -5.44
N HIS A 348 3.69 2.98 -6.28
CA HIS A 348 4.91 2.28 -5.90
C HIS A 348 5.52 2.94 -4.66
N GLU A 349 5.96 2.16 -3.69
CA GLU A 349 6.43 2.65 -2.38
C GLU A 349 7.71 3.48 -2.47
N LYS A 350 8.54 3.26 -3.49
CA LYS A 350 9.80 4.01 -3.69
C LYS A 350 10.01 4.35 -5.17
N PRO A 351 9.21 5.26 -5.74
CA PRO A 351 9.33 5.58 -7.16
C PRO A 351 10.62 6.33 -7.50
N PHE A 352 11.21 7.02 -6.53
CA PHE A 352 12.44 7.80 -6.68
C PHE A 352 13.44 7.46 -5.59
N LYS A 353 14.70 7.21 -5.95
CA LYS A 353 15.80 7.00 -5.00
C LYS A 353 16.21 8.32 -4.35
N GLY A 354 16.62 8.28 -3.10
CA GLY A 354 17.20 9.45 -2.40
C GLY A 354 16.19 10.37 -1.70
N ILE A 355 14.89 10.17 -1.90
CA ILE A 355 13.81 10.92 -1.23
C ILE A 355 12.86 9.98 -0.50
N ASN A 356 11.88 10.51 0.24
CA ASN A 356 10.87 9.70 0.93
C ASN A 356 10.15 8.75 -0.02
N GLY A 357 9.73 7.62 0.51
CA GLY A 357 8.80 6.70 -0.13
C GLY A 357 7.38 6.90 0.38
N SER A 358 6.43 6.22 -0.25
CA SER A 358 5.01 6.28 0.10
C SER A 358 4.57 5.05 0.88
N GLY A 359 3.88 5.27 1.98
CA GLY A 359 3.23 4.26 2.81
C GLY A 359 1.72 4.28 2.69
N LYS A 360 1.12 3.37 3.43
CA LYS A 360 -0.30 3.32 3.75
C LYS A 360 -0.41 3.04 5.24
N HIS A 361 -0.36 4.10 6.05
CA HIS A 361 -0.43 3.92 7.49
C HIS A 361 -1.81 3.42 7.89
N CYS A 362 -1.85 2.31 8.59
CA CYS A 362 -3.09 1.66 9.00
C CYS A 362 -3.35 1.95 10.48
N ASN A 363 -4.24 2.90 10.75
CA ASN A 363 -4.71 3.22 12.10
C ASN A 363 -5.78 2.21 12.50
N TRP A 364 -5.41 1.25 13.33
CA TRP A 364 -6.26 0.14 13.73
C TRP A 364 -6.69 0.25 15.20
N SER A 365 -7.94 -0.07 15.48
CA SER A 365 -8.49 -0.12 16.85
C SER A 365 -9.68 -1.06 16.94
N LEU A 366 -10.09 -1.39 18.20
CA LEU A 366 -11.29 -2.15 18.48
C LEU A 366 -12.31 -1.27 19.22
N ALA A 367 -13.59 -1.44 18.87
CA ALA A 367 -14.71 -0.77 19.54
C ALA A 367 -15.89 -1.71 19.71
N THR A 368 -16.64 -1.57 20.82
CA THR A 368 -17.86 -2.36 21.02
C THR A 368 -19.02 -1.78 20.20
N ASP A 369 -20.07 -2.59 20.03
CA ASP A 369 -21.37 -2.20 19.47
C ASP A 369 -22.05 -1.04 20.23
N LYS A 370 -21.63 -0.77 21.47
CA LYS A 370 -22.08 0.36 22.29
C LYS A 370 -21.19 1.60 22.14
N GLY A 371 -20.23 1.60 21.21
CA GLY A 371 -19.33 2.72 20.94
C GLY A 371 -18.19 2.89 21.96
N ILE A 372 -17.89 1.88 22.77
CA ILE A 372 -16.77 1.93 23.72
C ILE A 372 -15.47 1.60 22.97
N LEU A 373 -14.53 2.54 22.96
CA LEU A 373 -13.20 2.34 22.40
C LEU A 373 -12.36 1.49 23.35
N LEU A 374 -11.82 0.36 22.88
CA LEU A 374 -11.08 -0.58 23.72
C LEU A 374 -9.62 -0.17 23.91
N HIS A 375 -9.06 0.60 22.98
CA HIS A 375 -7.72 1.17 23.06
C HIS A 375 -7.72 2.61 23.62
N ALA A 376 -8.76 3.00 24.35
CA ALA A 376 -8.82 4.28 25.05
C ALA A 376 -9.25 4.08 26.51
N PRO A 377 -8.67 4.86 27.46
CA PRO A 377 -9.11 4.81 28.85
C PRO A 377 -10.57 5.23 28.94
N GLY A 378 -11.44 4.31 29.38
CA GLY A 378 -12.85 4.57 29.61
C GLY A 378 -13.10 5.54 30.77
N LYS A 379 -14.29 6.13 30.83
CA LYS A 379 -14.72 6.97 31.96
C LYS A 379 -15.34 6.16 33.12
N ASP A 380 -15.74 4.94 32.83
CA ASP A 380 -16.32 3.96 33.75
C ASP A 380 -15.26 3.40 34.72
N GLU A 381 -15.70 2.74 35.78
CA GLU A 381 -14.88 2.25 36.87
C GLU A 381 -13.82 1.24 36.36
N ASN A 382 -14.19 0.34 35.45
CA ASN A 382 -13.33 -0.69 34.90
C ASN A 382 -12.59 -0.22 33.61
N GLY A 383 -12.82 1.00 33.16
CA GLY A 383 -12.32 1.51 31.87
C GLY A 383 -10.78 1.48 31.76
N GLY A 384 -10.08 1.74 32.85
CA GLY A 384 -8.62 1.67 32.89
C GLY A 384 -8.11 0.25 32.76
N LEU A 385 -8.69 -0.71 33.48
CA LEU A 385 -8.26 -2.12 33.42
C LEU A 385 -8.59 -2.74 32.06
N ARG A 386 -9.79 -2.47 31.52
CA ARG A 386 -10.17 -2.86 30.16
C ARG A 386 -9.17 -2.34 29.14
N PHE A 387 -8.84 -1.06 29.17
CA PHE A 387 -7.89 -0.43 28.25
C PHE A 387 -6.53 -1.13 28.30
N ILE A 388 -5.96 -1.32 29.50
CA ILE A 388 -4.66 -2.00 29.66
C ILE A 388 -4.73 -3.44 29.14
N THR A 389 -5.84 -4.15 29.38
CA THR A 389 -6.02 -5.53 28.88
C THR A 389 -5.90 -5.57 27.34
N PHE A 390 -6.64 -4.72 26.62
CA PHE A 390 -6.60 -4.74 25.17
C PHE A 390 -5.27 -4.24 24.60
N VAL A 391 -4.60 -3.30 25.26
CA VAL A 391 -3.25 -2.86 24.85
C VAL A 391 -2.25 -4.01 25.04
N VAL A 392 -2.22 -4.66 26.20
CA VAL A 392 -1.25 -5.73 26.48
C VAL A 392 -1.47 -6.93 25.57
N GLU A 393 -2.72 -7.33 25.32
CA GLU A 393 -3.02 -8.45 24.43
C GLU A 393 -2.70 -8.13 22.96
N THR A 394 -2.83 -6.86 22.54
CA THR A 394 -2.32 -6.42 21.25
C THR A 394 -0.80 -6.54 21.16
N LEU A 395 -0.07 -6.15 22.22
CA LEU A 395 1.39 -6.32 22.26
C LEU A 395 1.80 -7.80 22.27
N MET A 396 1.05 -8.66 22.98
CA MET A 396 1.27 -10.12 22.97
C MET A 396 1.10 -10.69 21.55
N ALA A 397 0.07 -10.28 20.84
CA ALA A 397 -0.19 -10.67 19.45
C ALA A 397 0.98 -10.27 18.54
N VAL A 398 1.42 -9.00 18.62
CA VAL A 398 2.54 -8.47 17.84
C VAL A 398 3.86 -9.16 18.19
N TYR A 399 4.09 -9.47 19.45
CA TYR A 399 5.28 -10.19 19.90
C TYR A 399 5.30 -11.64 19.38
N ARG A 400 4.22 -12.40 19.59
CA ARG A 400 4.13 -13.82 19.19
C ARG A 400 4.27 -13.99 17.69
N HIS A 401 3.68 -13.09 16.90
CA HIS A 401 3.62 -13.16 15.43
C HIS A 401 4.42 -12.05 14.75
N ASN A 402 5.49 -11.58 15.38
CA ASN A 402 6.39 -10.53 14.89
C ASN A 402 6.88 -10.78 13.47
N GLY A 403 7.41 -11.98 13.17
CA GLY A 403 7.87 -12.34 11.84
C GLY A 403 6.74 -12.43 10.81
N LEU A 404 5.57 -12.92 11.20
CA LEU A 404 4.41 -13.01 10.31
C LEU A 404 3.83 -11.63 9.98
N LEU A 405 3.76 -10.72 10.95
CA LEU A 405 3.38 -9.32 10.70
C LEU A 405 4.34 -8.67 9.71
N LYS A 406 5.64 -8.90 9.84
CA LYS A 406 6.64 -8.48 8.86
C LYS A 406 6.38 -9.09 7.47
N ALA A 407 6.08 -10.38 7.40
CA ALA A 407 5.75 -11.05 6.14
C ALA A 407 4.49 -10.49 5.46
N SER A 408 3.56 -9.93 6.25
CA SER A 408 2.32 -9.34 5.73
C SER A 408 2.52 -7.99 5.04
N ILE A 409 3.63 -7.29 5.33
CA ILE A 409 3.89 -5.94 4.80
C ILE A 409 5.06 -5.88 3.83
N ILE A 410 5.95 -6.87 3.84
CA ILE A 410 7.07 -6.88 2.92
C ILE A 410 6.61 -7.31 1.53
N THR A 411 7.04 -6.59 0.50
CA THR A 411 6.79 -6.91 -0.90
C THR A 411 8.03 -6.57 -1.72
N ALA A 412 8.08 -7.02 -2.98
CA ALA A 412 9.15 -6.66 -3.91
C ALA A 412 9.31 -5.14 -4.08
N THR A 413 8.25 -4.37 -3.84
CA THR A 413 8.21 -2.90 -3.98
C THR A 413 8.45 -2.20 -2.64
N ASN A 414 7.79 -2.65 -1.56
CA ASN A 414 7.91 -2.02 -0.23
C ASN A 414 9.28 -2.22 0.42
N GLN A 415 10.04 -3.28 0.07
CA GLN A 415 11.41 -3.48 0.57
C GLN A 415 12.34 -2.29 0.26
N HIS A 416 12.09 -1.56 -0.82
CA HIS A 416 12.86 -0.37 -1.21
C HIS A 416 12.59 0.86 -0.34
N ARG A 417 11.44 0.89 0.33
CA ARG A 417 11.02 1.99 1.20
C ARG A 417 11.49 1.79 2.65
N LEU A 418 11.36 0.57 3.18
CA LEU A 418 11.56 0.29 4.60
C LEU A 418 13.00 0.54 5.06
N GLY A 419 13.12 1.20 6.23
CA GLY A 419 14.41 1.47 6.88
C GLY A 419 15.12 2.74 6.43
N ALA A 420 14.49 3.61 5.63
CA ALA A 420 15.09 4.86 5.14
C ALA A 420 14.04 5.98 5.00
N ASN A 421 14.47 7.23 5.22
CA ASN A 421 13.68 8.44 4.93
C ASN A 421 12.25 8.38 5.50
N GLU A 422 12.10 8.43 6.82
CA GLU A 422 10.83 8.38 7.56
C GLU A 422 10.06 7.05 7.51
N ALA A 423 10.42 6.11 6.66
CA ALA A 423 9.82 4.78 6.68
C ALA A 423 10.40 3.93 7.81
N PRO A 424 9.58 3.23 8.61
CA PRO A 424 10.07 2.40 9.69
C PRO A 424 10.95 1.26 9.16
N PRO A 425 11.89 0.74 9.99
CA PRO A 425 12.63 -0.47 9.62
C PRO A 425 11.70 -1.69 9.53
N ALA A 426 12.15 -2.70 8.81
CA ALA A 426 11.39 -3.96 8.68
C ALA A 426 11.39 -4.81 9.98
N ILE A 427 12.02 -4.36 11.06
CA ILE A 427 11.96 -5.01 12.38
C ILE A 427 10.70 -4.53 13.09
N ILE A 428 9.72 -5.41 13.24
CA ILE A 428 8.46 -5.05 13.92
C ILE A 428 8.73 -4.88 15.40
N SER A 429 8.48 -3.66 15.91
CA SER A 429 8.52 -3.29 17.33
C SER A 429 7.38 -2.32 17.62
N SER A 430 7.01 -2.17 18.89
CA SER A 430 5.92 -1.29 19.32
C SER A 430 6.43 -0.12 20.13
N PHE A 431 5.94 1.07 19.82
CA PHE A 431 6.12 2.29 20.61
C PHE A 431 4.85 2.59 21.40
N LEU A 432 4.97 2.94 22.68
CA LEU A 432 3.83 3.20 23.58
C LEU A 432 3.82 4.62 24.14
N GLY A 433 4.96 5.27 24.18
CA GLY A 433 5.17 6.53 24.88
C GLY A 433 5.34 6.35 26.39
N LYS A 434 6.01 7.33 27.01
CA LYS A 434 6.51 7.26 28.38
C LYS A 434 5.42 6.94 29.41
N GLN A 435 4.25 7.58 29.33
CA GLN A 435 3.20 7.41 30.34
C GLN A 435 2.68 5.98 30.40
N LEU A 436 2.38 5.38 29.23
CA LEU A 436 1.88 4.00 29.19
C LEU A 436 2.97 3.00 29.59
N THR A 437 4.21 3.25 29.17
CA THR A 437 5.39 2.47 29.59
C THR A 437 5.54 2.44 31.10
N ASP A 438 5.51 3.62 31.76
CA ASP A 438 5.62 3.73 33.23
C ASP A 438 4.49 2.98 33.96
N ILE A 439 3.29 2.95 33.39
CA ILE A 439 2.13 2.23 33.95
C ILE A 439 2.33 0.71 33.81
N LEU A 440 2.74 0.24 32.64
CA LEU A 440 3.00 -1.19 32.44
C LEU A 440 4.12 -1.69 33.36
N GLU A 441 5.19 -0.91 33.58
CA GLU A 441 6.25 -1.24 34.51
C GLU A 441 5.76 -1.33 35.98
N LYS A 442 4.87 -0.42 36.38
CA LYS A 442 4.26 -0.50 37.71
C LYS A 442 3.40 -1.74 37.90
N ILE A 443 2.59 -2.10 36.88
CA ILE A 443 1.76 -3.31 36.89
C ILE A 443 2.64 -4.55 36.94
N GLU A 444 3.72 -4.61 36.15
CA GLU A 444 4.70 -5.69 36.12
C GLU A 444 5.30 -5.94 37.50
N ASN A 445 5.65 -4.87 38.20
CA ASN A 445 6.29 -4.91 39.52
C ASN A 445 5.32 -4.98 40.71
N ALA A 446 4.01 -5.15 40.44
CA ALA A 446 2.94 -5.14 41.43
C ALA A 446 2.91 -3.86 42.33
N ALA A 447 3.41 -2.74 41.81
CA ALA A 447 3.36 -1.44 42.49
C ALA A 447 1.95 -0.82 42.46
N PRO A 448 1.58 0.02 43.42
CA PRO A 448 0.34 0.77 43.38
C PRO A 448 0.26 1.59 42.11
N THR A 449 -0.82 1.41 41.33
CA THR A 449 -0.97 2.05 40.04
C THR A 449 -2.31 2.81 40.01
N ASP A 450 -2.24 4.11 39.76
CA ASP A 450 -3.42 4.94 39.54
C ASP A 450 -3.74 4.93 38.04
N LEU A 451 -4.67 4.08 37.63
CA LEU A 451 -5.16 4.01 36.24
C LEU A 451 -6.00 5.24 35.88
N ALA A 452 -6.46 6.04 36.84
CA ALA A 452 -7.17 7.27 36.57
C ALA A 452 -6.25 8.36 36.03
N SER A 453 -4.95 8.28 36.33
CA SER A 453 -3.94 9.22 35.78
C SER A 453 -3.82 9.18 34.24
N LEU A 454 -4.26 8.07 33.62
CA LEU A 454 -4.34 7.95 32.15
C LEU A 454 -5.33 8.94 31.50
N LYS A 455 -6.23 9.52 32.28
CA LYS A 455 -7.26 10.44 31.79
C LYS A 455 -6.79 11.91 31.75
N GLY A 456 -5.60 12.21 32.28
CA GLY A 456 -5.06 13.57 32.35
C GLY A 456 -4.59 14.08 30.99
N ARG A 457 -5.11 15.23 30.53
CA ARG A 457 -4.50 16.01 29.46
C ARG A 457 -3.42 16.92 30.08
N HIS A 458 -2.24 16.92 29.50
CA HIS A 458 -1.22 17.90 29.88
C HIS A 458 -1.48 19.21 29.14
N GLU A 459 -1.33 20.32 29.86
CA GLU A 459 -1.46 21.67 29.28
C GLU A 459 -0.08 22.29 29.13
N ILE A 460 0.16 22.87 27.98
CA ILE A 460 1.30 23.77 27.76
C ILE A 460 0.78 25.19 27.77
N LYS A 461 1.25 25.98 28.75
CA LYS A 461 1.00 27.41 28.80
C LYS A 461 2.03 28.11 27.91
N LEU A 462 1.52 28.78 26.89
CA LEU A 462 2.39 29.50 25.95
C LEU A 462 2.72 30.90 26.43
N ASP A 463 1.93 31.45 27.39
CA ASP A 463 2.05 32.85 27.90
C ASP A 463 2.07 33.90 26.77
N ILE A 464 1.39 33.60 25.65
CA ILE A 464 1.24 34.47 24.49
C ILE A 464 -0.18 35.09 24.56
N PRO A 465 -0.31 36.43 24.67
CA PRO A 465 -1.62 37.07 24.65
C PRO A 465 -2.44 36.66 23.43
N GLN A 466 -3.74 36.37 23.62
CA GLN A 466 -4.71 35.99 22.59
C GLN A 466 -4.56 34.53 22.05
N ILE A 467 -3.55 33.78 22.46
CA ILE A 467 -3.42 32.35 22.12
C ILE A 467 -3.81 31.51 23.34
N PRO A 468 -4.78 30.60 23.20
CA PRO A 468 -5.18 29.73 24.31
C PRO A 468 -4.06 28.75 24.66
N ASP A 469 -4.07 28.26 25.89
CA ASP A 469 -3.19 27.18 26.32
C ASP A 469 -3.44 25.92 25.49
N LEU A 470 -2.37 25.15 25.20
CA LEU A 470 -2.43 23.96 24.37
C LEU A 470 -2.63 22.70 25.23
N HIS A 471 -3.55 21.85 24.81
CA HIS A 471 -3.68 20.52 25.33
C HIS A 471 -2.82 19.56 24.49
N ILE A 472 -1.91 18.84 25.13
CA ILE A 472 -1.08 17.82 24.46
C ILE A 472 -1.62 16.43 24.75
N ASP A 473 -1.47 15.55 23.79
CA ASP A 473 -1.76 14.13 23.95
C ASP A 473 -0.74 13.45 24.88
N ASN A 474 -1.13 12.35 25.48
CA ASN A 474 -0.29 11.60 26.43
C ASN A 474 0.89 10.88 25.77
N THR A 475 0.95 10.84 24.46
CA THR A 475 2.01 10.19 23.67
C THR A 475 2.51 11.13 22.58
N ASP A 476 3.83 11.20 22.42
CA ASP A 476 4.47 11.79 21.24
C ASP A 476 4.53 10.74 20.11
N ARG A 477 4.82 11.17 18.88
CA ARG A 477 4.99 10.28 17.72
C ARG A 477 6.44 9.83 17.60
N ASN A 478 6.68 8.52 17.50
CA ASN A 478 7.94 7.96 17.06
C ASN A 478 7.84 7.50 15.61
N ARG A 479 8.29 8.31 14.67
CA ARG A 479 8.23 8.03 13.23
C ARG A 479 9.07 6.84 12.79
N THR A 480 10.00 6.36 13.63
CA THR A 480 10.82 5.18 13.36
C THR A 480 10.20 3.89 13.85
N SER A 481 9.07 3.94 14.57
CA SER A 481 8.35 2.76 15.03
C SER A 481 7.42 2.22 13.94
N PRO A 482 7.50 0.92 13.60
CA PRO A 482 6.60 0.32 12.63
C PRO A 482 5.19 0.07 13.15
N PHE A 483 5.01 -0.02 14.49
CA PHE A 483 3.73 -0.24 15.14
C PHE A 483 3.63 0.62 16.40
N ALA A 484 2.99 1.78 16.28
CA ALA A 484 2.98 2.81 17.33
C ALA A 484 1.59 2.98 17.95
N PHE A 485 1.53 3.04 19.28
CA PHE A 485 0.32 3.48 19.98
C PHE A 485 0.20 5.01 19.90
N THR A 486 -0.94 5.51 19.46
CA THR A 486 -1.19 6.94 19.24
C THR A 486 -2.34 7.49 20.11
N GLY A 487 -2.48 6.97 21.32
CA GLY A 487 -3.42 7.47 22.36
C GLY A 487 -4.76 6.74 22.42
N ASN A 488 -5.30 6.27 21.32
CA ASN A 488 -6.56 5.50 21.27
C ASN A 488 -6.60 4.42 20.17
N ARG A 489 -5.49 4.18 19.50
CA ARG A 489 -5.33 3.22 18.41
C ARG A 489 -3.87 2.84 18.23
N PHE A 490 -3.62 1.79 17.49
CA PHE A 490 -2.29 1.45 16.98
C PHE A 490 -2.19 1.85 15.51
N GLU A 491 -1.09 2.49 15.15
CA GLU A 491 -0.74 2.86 13.80
C GLU A 491 0.29 1.88 13.25
N PHE A 492 -0.11 1.05 12.27
CA PHE A 492 0.79 0.14 11.56
C PHE A 492 1.37 0.85 10.34
N ARG A 493 2.56 1.45 10.51
CA ARG A 493 3.22 2.36 9.57
C ARG A 493 3.96 1.67 8.44
N ALA A 494 4.23 0.38 8.57
CA ALA A 494 5.08 -0.37 7.65
C ALA A 494 4.33 -0.88 6.39
N VAL A 495 3.02 -0.71 6.30
CA VAL A 495 2.23 -1.10 5.13
C VAL A 495 2.57 -0.22 3.93
N GLY A 496 2.78 -0.83 2.76
CA GLY A 496 3.13 -0.11 1.53
C GLY A 496 1.93 0.57 0.85
N SER A 497 2.18 1.69 0.17
CA SER A 497 1.15 2.46 -0.52
C SER A 497 0.44 1.70 -1.64
N GLN A 498 1.13 0.79 -2.32
CA GLN A 498 0.56 -0.03 -3.40
C GLN A 498 -0.19 -1.26 -2.87
N ALA A 499 0.13 -1.74 -1.66
CA ALA A 499 -0.42 -2.98 -1.12
C ALA A 499 -1.92 -2.88 -0.82
N ASN A 500 -2.64 -4.00 -0.98
CA ASN A 500 -3.94 -4.17 -0.34
C ASN A 500 -3.73 -4.33 1.17
N CYS A 501 -4.24 -3.39 1.96
CA CYS A 501 -4.07 -3.41 3.42
C CYS A 501 -4.79 -4.58 4.12
N ALA A 502 -5.69 -5.28 3.41
CA ALA A 502 -6.29 -6.51 3.92
C ALA A 502 -5.26 -7.54 4.36
N ALA A 503 -4.12 -7.66 3.67
CA ALA A 503 -3.05 -8.60 4.04
C ALA A 503 -2.50 -8.36 5.45
N ALA A 504 -2.23 -7.11 5.79
CA ALA A 504 -1.74 -6.72 7.12
C ALA A 504 -2.85 -6.83 8.19
N MET A 505 -4.06 -6.38 7.87
CA MET A 505 -5.20 -6.42 8.80
C MET A 505 -5.65 -7.85 9.09
N LEU A 506 -5.65 -8.73 8.11
CA LEU A 506 -5.91 -10.15 8.27
C LEU A 506 -5.00 -10.80 9.33
N VAL A 507 -3.70 -10.55 9.22
CA VAL A 507 -2.70 -11.08 10.16
C VAL A 507 -2.88 -10.48 11.54
N LEU A 508 -3.03 -9.16 11.64
CA LEU A 508 -3.20 -8.45 12.91
C LEU A 508 -4.45 -8.90 13.65
N ASN A 509 -5.60 -8.93 12.98
CA ASN A 509 -6.88 -9.35 13.57
C ASN A 509 -6.80 -10.80 14.08
N THR A 510 -6.21 -11.71 13.28
CA THR A 510 -6.10 -13.12 13.66
C THR A 510 -5.17 -13.30 14.86
N ALA A 511 -4.03 -12.61 14.88
CA ALA A 511 -3.07 -12.66 16.00
C ALA A 511 -3.68 -12.10 17.29
N VAL A 512 -4.44 -11.00 17.21
CA VAL A 512 -5.15 -10.43 18.36
C VAL A 512 -6.26 -11.35 18.84
N ALA A 513 -7.00 -12.01 17.91
CA ALA A 513 -8.01 -13.00 18.27
C ALA A 513 -7.40 -14.19 19.03
N GLU A 514 -6.25 -14.71 18.60
CA GLU A 514 -5.52 -15.78 19.30
C GLU A 514 -5.08 -15.32 20.70
N ALA A 515 -4.45 -14.14 20.81
CA ALA A 515 -3.98 -13.61 22.09
C ALA A 515 -5.13 -13.44 23.10
N LEU A 516 -6.24 -12.82 22.69
CA LEU A 516 -7.44 -12.64 23.51
C LEU A 516 -8.09 -13.98 23.92
N THR A 517 -8.08 -14.96 23.04
CA THR A 517 -8.62 -16.31 23.34
C THR A 517 -7.77 -17.02 24.38
N ASP A 518 -6.44 -16.96 24.25
CA ASP A 518 -5.49 -17.51 25.24
C ASP A 518 -5.62 -16.79 26.59
N PHE A 519 -5.64 -15.45 26.57
CA PHE A 519 -5.84 -14.62 27.77
C PHE A 519 -7.12 -15.03 28.51
N LYS A 520 -8.24 -15.10 27.80
CA LYS A 520 -9.52 -15.49 28.40
C LYS A 520 -9.46 -16.88 29.02
N THR A 521 -8.84 -17.85 28.34
CA THR A 521 -8.71 -19.22 28.83
C THR A 521 -7.93 -19.27 30.14
N ARG A 522 -6.84 -18.51 30.25
CA ARG A 522 -6.01 -18.44 31.47
C ARG A 522 -6.73 -17.71 32.62
N VAL A 523 -7.43 -16.62 32.32
CA VAL A 523 -8.22 -15.89 33.32
C VAL A 523 -9.36 -16.75 33.86
N ASP A 524 -10.14 -17.41 32.99
CA ASP A 524 -11.22 -18.31 33.38
C ASP A 524 -10.72 -19.47 34.26
N ALA A 525 -9.53 -19.99 33.98
CA ALA A 525 -8.92 -21.04 34.81
C ALA A 525 -8.55 -20.57 36.25
N LEU A 526 -8.21 -19.30 36.43
CA LEU A 526 -8.00 -18.71 37.76
C LEU A 526 -9.31 -18.44 38.48
N ILE A 527 -10.32 -17.92 37.77
CA ILE A 527 -11.66 -17.69 38.32
C ILE A 527 -12.28 -19.02 38.80
N ALA A 528 -12.14 -20.07 38.00
CA ALA A 528 -12.61 -21.41 38.39
C ALA A 528 -11.95 -21.98 39.65
N LYS A 529 -10.74 -21.51 40.02
CA LYS A 529 -10.03 -21.80 41.24
C LYS A 529 -10.41 -20.91 42.43
N GLY A 530 -11.37 -19.98 42.22
CA GLY A 530 -11.86 -19.09 43.26
C GLY A 530 -11.18 -17.71 43.33
N THR A 531 -10.35 -17.35 42.35
CA THR A 531 -9.74 -16.02 42.26
C THR A 531 -10.79 -14.99 41.81
N GLU A 532 -10.81 -13.83 42.44
CA GLU A 532 -11.68 -12.70 42.01
C GLU A 532 -11.29 -12.24 40.62
N THR A 533 -12.29 -11.83 39.80
CA THR A 533 -12.13 -11.55 38.37
C THR A 533 -11.03 -10.52 38.08
N ASN A 534 -11.04 -9.36 38.74
CA ASN A 534 -10.03 -8.32 38.49
C ASN A 534 -8.62 -8.76 38.93
N ALA A 535 -8.54 -9.54 40.03
CA ALA A 535 -7.28 -10.11 40.50
C ALA A 535 -6.72 -11.18 39.52
N ALA A 536 -7.60 -12.00 38.96
CA ALA A 536 -7.22 -12.97 37.93
C ALA A 536 -6.70 -12.26 36.67
N ILE A 537 -7.41 -11.24 36.16
CA ILE A 537 -6.99 -10.39 35.05
C ILE A 537 -5.62 -9.78 35.31
N LEU A 538 -5.43 -9.10 36.45
CA LEU A 538 -4.14 -8.48 36.80
C LEU A 538 -2.99 -9.49 36.91
N THR A 539 -3.29 -10.71 37.35
CA THR A 539 -2.28 -11.78 37.46
C THR A 539 -1.79 -12.17 36.05
N ILE A 540 -2.71 -12.43 35.15
CA ILE A 540 -2.35 -12.79 33.75
C ILE A 540 -1.66 -11.63 33.04
N LEU A 541 -2.16 -10.39 33.20
CA LEU A 541 -1.53 -9.20 32.60
C LEU A 541 -0.07 -9.01 33.03
N ARG A 542 0.28 -9.30 34.28
CA ARG A 542 1.67 -9.25 34.75
C ARG A 542 2.58 -10.26 34.04
N GLU A 543 2.06 -11.46 33.79
CA GLU A 543 2.79 -12.49 33.05
C GLU A 543 2.97 -12.06 31.58
N ASP A 544 1.93 -11.53 30.97
CA ASP A 544 1.92 -11.13 29.56
C ASP A 544 2.79 -9.90 29.30
N ILE A 545 2.75 -8.89 30.18
CA ILE A 545 3.66 -7.73 30.12
C ILE A 545 5.13 -8.19 30.11
N LYS A 546 5.51 -9.12 31.01
CA LYS A 546 6.87 -9.67 31.04
C LYS A 546 7.23 -10.40 29.76
N THR A 547 6.28 -11.18 29.24
CA THR A 547 6.47 -12.00 28.03
C THR A 547 6.63 -11.16 26.78
N CYS A 548 5.78 -10.13 26.58
CA CYS A 548 5.81 -9.29 25.40
C CYS A 548 6.79 -8.09 25.50
N LYS A 549 7.45 -7.89 26.64
CA LYS A 549 8.40 -6.79 26.86
C LYS A 549 9.46 -6.65 25.74
N PRO A 550 9.98 -7.73 25.12
CA PRO A 550 10.95 -7.63 24.04
C PRO A 550 10.46 -6.84 22.80
N ILE A 551 9.14 -6.77 22.54
CA ILE A 551 8.60 -6.04 21.40
C ILE A 551 8.57 -4.52 21.62
N HIS A 552 8.61 -4.07 22.87
CA HIS A 552 8.51 -2.68 23.25
C HIS A 552 9.83 -1.94 23.03
N PHE A 553 9.80 -0.82 22.26
CA PHE A 553 10.98 0.00 22.00
C PHE A 553 10.61 1.48 21.82
N GLU A 554 11.24 2.34 22.63
CA GLU A 554 11.00 3.80 22.67
C GLU A 554 12.07 4.63 21.94
N GLY A 555 13.12 3.99 21.42
CA GLY A 555 14.30 4.65 20.87
C GLY A 555 14.24 4.87 19.36
N ASN A 556 15.41 5.20 18.78
CA ASN A 556 15.60 5.38 17.35
C ASN A 556 15.67 4.02 16.62
N GLY A 557 14.63 3.65 15.90
CA GLY A 557 14.52 2.39 15.14
C GLY A 557 15.52 2.25 13.98
N TYR A 558 16.18 3.33 13.55
CA TYR A 558 17.18 3.29 12.47
C TYR A 558 18.58 2.92 12.94
N SER A 559 18.84 2.98 14.24
CA SER A 559 20.18 2.80 14.77
C SER A 559 20.68 1.36 14.62
N ASP A 560 21.99 1.19 14.44
CA ASP A 560 22.61 -0.15 14.38
C ASP A 560 22.61 -0.83 15.76
N GLU A 561 22.63 -0.05 16.82
CA GLU A 561 22.45 -0.52 18.20
C GLU A 561 21.08 -1.19 18.35
N TRP A 562 20.01 -0.59 17.79
CA TRP A 562 18.69 -1.21 17.80
C TRP A 562 18.66 -2.54 17.03
N LYS A 563 19.26 -2.61 15.85
CA LYS A 563 19.32 -3.87 15.07
C LYS A 563 20.00 -4.98 15.85
N ALA A 564 21.11 -4.66 16.54
CA ALA A 564 21.81 -5.61 17.40
C ALA A 564 20.98 -6.01 18.61
N GLU A 565 20.30 -5.07 19.25
CA GLU A 565 19.43 -5.31 20.39
C GLU A 565 18.18 -6.13 20.02
N ALA A 566 17.53 -5.82 18.92
CA ALA A 566 16.37 -6.56 18.40
C ALA A 566 16.69 -8.04 18.18
N LYS A 567 17.88 -8.33 17.64
CA LYS A 567 18.36 -9.70 17.48
C LYS A 567 18.55 -10.42 18.80
N LYS A 568 19.08 -9.73 19.83
CA LYS A 568 19.22 -10.29 21.19
C LYS A 568 17.88 -10.57 21.85
N ARG A 569 16.87 -9.73 21.56
CA ARG A 569 15.49 -9.89 22.02
C ARG A 569 14.72 -11.00 21.29
N GLY A 570 15.31 -11.62 20.28
CA GLY A 570 14.68 -12.67 19.47
C GLY A 570 13.66 -12.16 18.45
N LEU A 571 13.67 -10.86 18.12
CA LEU A 571 12.81 -10.30 17.09
C LEU A 571 13.31 -10.68 15.69
N ASP A 572 12.40 -10.79 14.73
CA ASP A 572 12.75 -11.12 13.37
C ASP A 572 13.52 -9.98 12.69
N CYS A 573 14.78 -10.23 12.37
CA CYS A 573 15.69 -9.31 11.73
C CYS A 573 16.05 -9.71 10.28
N GLU A 574 15.34 -10.70 9.69
CA GLU A 574 15.56 -11.09 8.30
C GLU A 574 15.28 -9.92 7.35
N THR A 575 16.08 -9.79 6.30
CA THR A 575 15.98 -8.69 5.31
C THR A 575 15.65 -9.17 3.91
N SER A 576 15.86 -10.45 3.61
CA SER A 576 15.54 -11.04 2.32
C SER A 576 14.03 -11.22 2.16
N CYS A 577 13.42 -10.44 1.29
CA CYS A 577 11.97 -10.47 1.04
C CYS A 577 11.44 -11.89 0.77
N PRO A 578 12.01 -12.72 -0.14
CA PRO A 578 11.52 -14.07 -0.37
C PRO A 578 11.69 -15.01 0.83
N VAL A 579 12.71 -14.82 1.67
CA VAL A 579 12.91 -15.62 2.90
C VAL A 579 11.91 -15.22 3.99
N ILE A 580 11.56 -13.93 4.08
CA ILE A 580 10.56 -13.45 5.05
C ILE A 580 9.19 -14.11 4.81
N TYR A 581 8.84 -14.43 3.58
CA TYR A 581 7.56 -15.12 3.29
C TYR A 581 7.44 -16.50 3.94
N ASP A 582 8.55 -17.16 4.30
CA ASP A 582 8.52 -18.44 5.02
C ASP A 582 7.74 -18.33 6.33
N ARG A 583 7.65 -17.14 6.94
CA ARG A 583 6.93 -16.90 8.20
C ARG A 583 5.45 -17.25 8.14
N TYR A 584 4.82 -17.26 6.98
CA TYR A 584 3.47 -17.77 6.82
C TYR A 584 3.35 -19.27 7.05
N LEU A 585 4.46 -20.02 6.87
CA LEU A 585 4.54 -21.48 7.01
C LEU A 585 5.21 -21.92 8.30
N ASP A 586 5.58 -20.99 9.19
CA ASP A 586 6.02 -21.33 10.55
C ASP A 586 4.87 -22.06 11.28
N GLU A 587 5.21 -23.06 12.09
CA GLU A 587 4.23 -23.87 12.83
C GLU A 587 3.28 -23.02 13.69
N SER A 588 3.81 -21.96 14.32
CA SER A 588 3.01 -21.00 15.09
C SER A 588 1.99 -20.26 14.22
N SER A 589 2.36 -19.85 13.02
CA SER A 589 1.47 -19.16 12.08
C SER A 589 0.37 -20.08 11.58
N ILE A 590 0.72 -21.30 11.16
CA ILE A 590 -0.26 -22.31 10.72
C ILE A 590 -1.27 -22.58 11.83
N LYS A 591 -0.77 -22.85 13.06
CA LYS A 591 -1.61 -23.12 14.22
C LYS A 591 -2.56 -21.97 14.53
N MET A 592 -2.06 -20.73 14.48
CA MET A 592 -2.89 -19.52 14.68
C MET A 592 -4.03 -19.45 13.67
N PHE A 593 -3.74 -19.55 12.36
CA PHE A 593 -4.77 -19.45 11.33
C PHE A 593 -5.79 -20.58 11.39
N GLU A 594 -5.35 -21.80 11.66
CA GLU A 594 -6.24 -22.97 11.75
C GLU A 594 -7.10 -22.92 13.01
N SER A 595 -6.53 -22.58 14.18
CA SER A 595 -7.27 -22.51 15.45
C SER A 595 -8.31 -21.37 15.45
N MET A 596 -8.04 -20.29 14.74
CA MET A 596 -8.97 -19.17 14.55
C MET A 596 -9.92 -19.38 13.37
N HIS A 597 -9.85 -20.48 12.66
CA HIS A 597 -10.69 -20.86 11.50
C HIS A 597 -10.60 -19.84 10.33
N VAL A 598 -9.46 -19.20 10.15
CA VAL A 598 -9.26 -18.19 9.12
C VAL A 598 -8.74 -18.79 7.82
N MET A 599 -7.66 -19.55 7.88
CA MET A 599 -7.09 -20.27 6.74
C MET A 599 -6.53 -21.62 7.17
N LYS A 600 -6.52 -22.59 6.26
CA LYS A 600 -5.88 -23.88 6.43
C LYS A 600 -4.43 -23.83 5.94
N LYS A 601 -3.60 -24.78 6.39
CA LYS A 601 -2.19 -24.87 6.00
C LYS A 601 -1.98 -24.82 4.48
N TYR A 602 -2.72 -25.59 3.71
CA TYR A 602 -2.54 -25.63 2.24
C TYR A 602 -2.91 -24.29 1.56
N GLU A 603 -3.89 -23.52 2.10
CA GLU A 603 -4.19 -22.17 1.61
C GLU A 603 -3.03 -21.20 1.84
N LEU A 604 -2.32 -21.34 2.97
CA LEU A 604 -1.11 -20.58 3.26
C LEU A 604 0.05 -20.94 2.31
N GLU A 605 0.24 -22.26 2.04
CA GLU A 605 1.24 -22.76 1.09
C GLU A 605 1.00 -22.16 -0.30
N CYS A 606 -0.23 -22.26 -0.82
CA CYS A 606 -0.59 -21.72 -2.13
C CYS A 606 -0.41 -20.20 -2.21
N ARG A 607 -0.80 -19.45 -1.16
CA ARG A 607 -0.61 -18.00 -1.11
C ARG A 607 0.86 -17.60 -1.07
N ASN A 608 1.71 -18.39 -0.43
CA ASN A 608 3.14 -18.18 -0.41
C ASN A 608 3.77 -18.42 -1.79
N GLU A 609 3.37 -19.45 -2.51
CA GLU A 609 3.81 -19.66 -3.89
C GLU A 609 3.48 -18.46 -4.79
N ILE A 610 2.27 -17.89 -4.66
CA ILE A 610 1.87 -16.67 -5.38
C ILE A 610 2.77 -15.48 -5.01
N LYS A 611 3.16 -15.34 -3.73
CA LYS A 611 4.06 -14.26 -3.28
C LYS A 611 5.46 -14.41 -3.88
N TRP A 612 6.06 -15.61 -3.89
CA TRP A 612 7.36 -15.87 -4.50
C TRP A 612 7.33 -15.66 -6.01
N GLU A 613 6.29 -16.17 -6.67
CA GLU A 613 6.11 -15.95 -8.12
C GLU A 613 5.97 -14.46 -8.46
N THR A 614 5.18 -13.72 -7.69
CA THR A 614 4.98 -12.27 -7.86
C THR A 614 6.30 -11.51 -7.66
N PHE A 615 7.06 -11.85 -6.61
CA PHE A 615 8.39 -11.27 -6.38
C PHE A 615 9.31 -11.50 -7.57
N THR A 616 9.41 -12.75 -8.02
CA THR A 616 10.24 -13.14 -9.17
C THR A 616 9.84 -12.36 -10.42
N LYS A 617 8.55 -12.29 -10.74
CA LYS A 617 8.05 -11.57 -11.92
C LYS A 617 8.36 -10.07 -11.87
N LYS A 618 8.18 -9.42 -10.73
CA LYS A 618 8.49 -7.99 -10.57
C LYS A 618 9.98 -7.72 -10.80
N ILE A 619 10.88 -8.44 -10.15
CA ILE A 619 12.33 -8.28 -10.36
C ILE A 619 12.73 -8.63 -11.80
N GLN A 620 12.10 -9.64 -12.40
CA GLN A 620 12.35 -10.00 -13.81
C GLN A 620 11.95 -8.86 -14.76
N ILE A 621 10.79 -8.22 -14.54
CA ILE A 621 10.33 -7.08 -15.34
C ILE A 621 11.33 -5.92 -15.20
N GLU A 622 11.69 -5.55 -13.98
CA GLU A 622 12.69 -4.50 -13.72
C GLU A 622 14.01 -4.77 -14.42
N ALA A 623 14.56 -5.98 -14.27
CA ALA A 623 15.83 -6.36 -14.90
C ALA A 623 15.78 -6.30 -16.43
N ARG A 624 14.64 -6.68 -17.04
CA ARG A 624 14.46 -6.60 -18.51
C ARG A 624 14.36 -5.17 -19.00
N VAL A 625 13.51 -4.36 -18.34
CA VAL A 625 13.34 -2.94 -18.69
C VAL A 625 14.65 -2.19 -18.52
N PHE A 626 15.35 -2.44 -17.42
CA PHE A 626 16.61 -1.78 -17.13
C PHE A 626 17.71 -2.13 -18.12
N GLY A 627 17.83 -3.40 -18.46
CA GLY A 627 18.78 -3.86 -19.48
C GLY A 627 18.52 -3.24 -20.86
N ASP A 628 17.24 -3.16 -21.26
CA ASP A 628 16.84 -2.51 -22.51
C ASP A 628 17.18 -1.01 -22.50
N MET A 629 16.79 -0.29 -21.45
CA MET A 629 17.10 1.15 -21.32
C MET A 629 18.61 1.41 -21.31
N ALA A 630 19.40 0.62 -20.60
CA ALA A 630 20.83 0.76 -20.53
C ALA A 630 21.45 0.63 -21.93
N MET A 631 21.07 -0.41 -22.67
CA MET A 631 21.66 -0.73 -23.98
C MET A 631 21.14 0.15 -25.13
N ASN A 632 19.86 0.54 -25.10
CA ASN A 632 19.21 1.25 -26.21
C ASN A 632 19.10 2.76 -26.02
N HIS A 633 19.21 3.27 -24.78
CA HIS A 633 19.17 4.70 -24.48
C HIS A 633 20.53 5.23 -24.00
N ILE A 634 21.12 4.58 -22.98
CA ILE A 634 22.29 5.15 -22.28
C ILE A 634 23.60 4.94 -23.06
N ILE A 635 23.89 3.70 -23.47
CA ILE A 635 25.11 3.40 -24.22
C ILE A 635 25.20 4.20 -25.54
N PRO A 636 24.12 4.28 -26.37
CA PRO A 636 24.20 5.05 -27.59
C PRO A 636 24.42 6.56 -27.36
N VAL A 637 23.80 7.17 -26.35
CA VAL A 637 23.97 8.60 -26.11
C VAL A 637 25.33 8.94 -25.53
N SER A 638 25.83 8.15 -24.59
CA SER A 638 27.17 8.32 -24.01
C SER A 638 28.28 8.12 -25.04
N THR A 639 28.12 7.14 -25.95
CA THR A 639 29.06 6.91 -27.05
C THR A 639 29.07 8.06 -28.06
N ARG A 640 27.91 8.65 -28.39
CA ARG A 640 27.86 9.83 -29.29
C ARG A 640 28.55 11.04 -28.65
N TYR A 641 28.32 11.31 -27.36
CA TYR A 641 29.02 12.38 -26.66
C TYR A 641 30.52 12.15 -26.61
N GLN A 642 30.94 10.91 -26.35
CA GLN A 642 32.36 10.52 -26.37
C GLN A 642 33.00 10.79 -27.73
N SER A 643 32.32 10.44 -28.84
CA SER A 643 32.80 10.72 -30.20
C SER A 643 33.01 12.22 -30.46
N MET A 644 32.06 13.07 -29.97
CA MET A 644 32.18 14.51 -30.07
C MET A 644 33.39 15.05 -29.31
N LEU A 645 33.69 14.50 -28.12
CA LEU A 645 34.90 14.88 -27.36
C LEU A 645 36.19 14.42 -28.06
N ILE A 646 36.20 13.22 -28.68
CA ILE A 646 37.32 12.73 -29.43
C ILE A 646 37.58 13.62 -30.65
N ASP A 647 36.55 14.01 -31.38
CA ASP A 647 36.67 14.94 -32.51
C ASP A 647 37.25 16.32 -32.06
N ASN A 648 36.89 16.78 -30.89
CA ASN A 648 37.44 18.01 -30.30
C ASN A 648 38.94 17.85 -29.96
N VAL A 649 39.33 16.72 -29.36
CA VAL A 649 40.73 16.38 -29.07
C VAL A 649 41.55 16.40 -30.33
N HIS A 650 41.10 15.76 -31.43
CA HIS A 650 41.78 15.77 -32.73
C HIS A 650 41.97 17.19 -33.27
N LYS A 651 40.96 18.02 -33.26
CA LYS A 651 41.04 19.41 -33.74
C LYS A 651 42.01 20.27 -32.92
N ILE A 652 42.11 20.04 -31.60
CA ILE A 652 43.12 20.72 -30.76
C ILE A 652 44.52 20.25 -31.13
N CYS A 653 44.74 18.94 -31.35
CA CYS A 653 46.04 18.42 -31.78
C CYS A 653 46.47 18.94 -33.18
N GLU A 654 45.52 19.21 -34.08
CA GLU A 654 45.79 19.79 -35.39
C GLU A 654 46.09 21.29 -35.33
N SER A 655 45.64 21.99 -34.30
CA SER A 655 45.68 23.47 -34.21
C SER A 655 46.82 24.02 -33.34
N PHE A 656 47.40 23.19 -32.45
CA PHE A 656 48.38 23.61 -31.45
C PHE A 656 49.62 22.66 -31.49
N PRO A 657 50.80 23.11 -31.06
CA PRO A 657 51.99 22.24 -30.89
C PRO A 657 51.71 21.15 -29.83
N ASP A 658 52.35 20.00 -29.97
CA ASP A 658 52.10 18.80 -29.17
C ASP A 658 52.07 19.02 -27.65
N ALA A 659 53.01 19.79 -27.11
CA ALA A 659 53.06 20.06 -25.67
C ALA A 659 51.82 20.85 -25.17
N GLU A 660 51.44 21.89 -25.89
CA GLU A 660 50.28 22.74 -25.59
C GLU A 660 48.96 21.95 -25.85
N ALA A 661 48.87 21.21 -26.94
CA ALA A 661 47.75 20.34 -27.28
C ALA A 661 47.49 19.30 -26.18
N ASN A 662 48.52 18.67 -25.61
CA ASN A 662 48.41 17.73 -24.50
C ASN A 662 47.86 18.36 -23.24
N GLU A 663 48.30 19.56 -22.90
CA GLU A 663 47.77 20.32 -21.72
C GLU A 663 46.32 20.67 -21.92
N LEU A 664 45.93 21.24 -23.07
CA LEU A 664 44.56 21.64 -23.40
C LEU A 664 43.60 20.42 -23.46
N ASN A 665 44.09 19.26 -23.88
CA ASN A 665 43.29 18.05 -24.00
C ASN A 665 43.19 17.22 -22.72
N ALA A 666 43.97 17.48 -21.69
CA ALA A 666 44.08 16.63 -20.50
C ALA A 666 42.72 16.33 -19.86
N ASN A 667 41.84 17.33 -19.72
CA ASN A 667 40.51 17.19 -19.17
C ASN A 667 39.57 16.42 -20.10
N ASN A 668 39.58 16.68 -21.40
CA ASN A 668 38.74 15.98 -22.37
C ASN A 668 39.10 14.50 -22.42
N ILE A 669 40.40 14.17 -22.46
CA ILE A 669 40.89 12.79 -22.43
C ILE A 669 40.44 12.08 -21.13
N ASN A 670 40.47 12.76 -19.98
CA ASN A 670 40.00 12.19 -18.72
C ASN A 670 38.50 11.88 -18.76
N ILE A 671 37.67 12.78 -19.32
CA ILE A 671 36.22 12.57 -19.50
C ILE A 671 35.98 11.37 -20.45
N ILE A 672 36.67 11.30 -21.58
CA ILE A 672 36.58 10.21 -22.55
C ILE A 672 36.88 8.86 -21.86
N LYS A 673 37.93 8.80 -21.04
CA LYS A 673 38.31 7.58 -20.29
C LYS A 673 37.21 7.19 -19.27
N LYS A 674 36.64 8.16 -18.55
CA LYS A 674 35.53 7.89 -17.62
C LYS A 674 34.30 7.34 -18.33
N ILE A 675 33.91 7.93 -19.46
CA ILE A 675 32.75 7.42 -20.24
C ILE A 675 33.03 5.98 -20.70
N SER A 676 34.26 5.68 -21.24
CA SER A 676 34.62 4.32 -21.63
C SER A 676 34.53 3.32 -20.47
N ALA A 677 35.03 3.69 -19.30
CA ALA A 677 34.97 2.83 -18.10
C ALA A 677 33.53 2.54 -17.66
N HIS A 678 32.69 3.56 -17.63
CA HIS A 678 31.25 3.38 -17.26
C HIS A 678 30.54 2.54 -18.33
N ASN A 679 30.72 2.82 -19.62
CA ASN A 679 30.10 2.05 -20.70
C ASN A 679 30.52 0.56 -20.67
N SER A 680 31.82 0.27 -20.49
CA SER A 680 32.31 -1.10 -20.41
C SER A 680 31.70 -1.85 -19.21
N PHE A 681 31.62 -1.19 -18.04
CA PHE A 681 31.00 -1.79 -16.87
C PHE A 681 29.52 -2.10 -17.10
N ILE A 682 28.75 -1.14 -17.65
CA ILE A 682 27.31 -1.30 -17.92
C ILE A 682 27.08 -2.47 -18.87
N ILE A 683 27.80 -2.52 -20.02
CA ILE A 683 27.62 -3.58 -21.01
C ILE A 683 27.92 -4.95 -20.42
N GLU A 684 29.04 -5.08 -19.69
CA GLU A 684 29.46 -6.35 -19.08
C GLU A 684 28.42 -6.81 -18.01
N ASN A 685 27.96 -5.91 -17.14
CA ASN A 685 27.09 -6.29 -16.06
C ASN A 685 25.62 -6.47 -16.50
N VAL A 686 25.15 -5.78 -17.54
CA VAL A 686 23.88 -6.12 -18.19
C VAL A 686 23.91 -7.54 -18.73
N LYS A 687 25.02 -7.97 -19.38
CA LYS A 687 25.16 -9.35 -19.83
C LYS A 687 25.14 -10.35 -18.69
N LYS A 688 25.90 -10.09 -17.60
CA LYS A 688 25.93 -10.94 -16.40
C LYS A 688 24.53 -11.04 -15.76
N MET A 689 23.80 -9.92 -15.65
CA MET A 689 22.42 -9.88 -15.15
C MET A 689 21.47 -10.74 -15.99
N VAL A 690 21.59 -10.68 -17.32
CA VAL A 690 20.79 -11.50 -18.23
C VAL A 690 21.13 -12.99 -18.05
N ASP A 691 22.40 -13.34 -17.89
CA ASP A 691 22.83 -14.72 -17.71
C ASP A 691 22.38 -15.26 -16.34
N ALA A 692 22.49 -14.48 -15.25
CA ALA A 692 21.95 -14.81 -13.92
C ALA A 692 20.44 -15.07 -14.00
N ARG A 693 19.69 -14.21 -14.67
CA ARG A 693 18.24 -14.37 -14.88
C ARG A 693 17.91 -15.65 -15.65
N LYS A 694 18.68 -16.01 -16.68
CA LYS A 694 18.50 -17.27 -17.44
C LYS A 694 18.76 -18.50 -16.57
N VAL A 695 19.72 -18.42 -15.65
CA VAL A 695 19.97 -19.50 -14.67
C VAL A 695 18.81 -19.64 -13.71
N ALA A 696 18.36 -18.54 -13.10
CA ALA A 696 17.24 -18.54 -12.17
C ALA A 696 15.95 -19.07 -12.80
N ASN A 697 15.67 -18.74 -14.07
CA ASN A 697 14.48 -19.22 -14.78
C ASN A 697 14.44 -20.73 -15.05
N LYS A 698 15.55 -21.47 -14.84
CA LYS A 698 15.55 -22.93 -14.96
C LYS A 698 15.09 -23.64 -13.69
N ILE A 699 14.98 -22.91 -12.58
CA ILE A 699 14.49 -23.44 -11.32
C ILE A 699 12.97 -23.57 -11.42
N SER A 700 12.43 -24.70 -11.03
CA SER A 700 10.99 -24.96 -11.01
C SER A 700 10.34 -24.56 -9.69
N ASP A 701 11.07 -24.70 -8.60
CA ASP A 701 10.59 -24.28 -7.28
C ASP A 701 10.53 -22.75 -7.18
N GLU A 702 9.36 -22.19 -6.88
CA GLU A 702 9.13 -20.74 -6.88
C GLU A 702 9.88 -20.05 -5.74
N ARG A 703 10.04 -20.72 -4.58
CA ARG A 703 10.81 -20.17 -3.46
C ARG A 703 12.29 -20.06 -3.80
N GLU A 704 12.89 -21.15 -4.26
CA GLU A 704 14.31 -21.18 -4.64
C GLU A 704 14.60 -20.17 -5.78
N LYS A 705 13.70 -20.11 -6.76
CA LYS A 705 13.78 -19.14 -7.86
C LYS A 705 13.75 -17.69 -7.33
N ALA A 706 12.83 -17.37 -6.43
CA ALA A 706 12.71 -16.02 -5.84
C ALA A 706 13.97 -15.64 -5.05
N ILE A 707 14.51 -16.55 -4.26
CA ILE A 707 15.78 -16.34 -3.53
C ILE A 707 16.94 -16.09 -4.53
N LEU A 708 17.02 -16.89 -5.58
CA LEU A 708 18.09 -16.72 -6.58
C LEU A 708 17.95 -15.39 -7.34
N TYR A 709 16.73 -14.93 -7.63
CA TYR A 709 16.49 -13.59 -8.19
C TYR A 709 16.92 -12.47 -7.23
N HIS A 710 16.61 -12.62 -5.94
CA HIS A 710 17.04 -11.68 -4.91
C HIS A 710 18.56 -11.60 -4.81
N ASP A 711 19.24 -12.75 -4.72
CA ASP A 711 20.66 -12.81 -4.41
C ASP A 711 21.56 -12.56 -5.63
N THR A 712 21.11 -12.92 -6.85
CA THR A 712 21.99 -12.92 -8.03
C THR A 712 21.56 -11.99 -9.15
N VAL A 713 20.29 -11.58 -9.23
CA VAL A 713 19.79 -10.66 -10.27
C VAL A 713 19.65 -9.24 -9.73
N MET A 714 18.99 -9.08 -8.58
CA MET A 714 18.69 -7.77 -8.00
C MET A 714 19.94 -6.91 -7.71
N PRO A 715 21.09 -7.46 -7.25
CA PRO A 715 22.29 -6.64 -7.01
C PRO A 715 22.84 -5.93 -8.26
N TYR A 716 22.60 -6.48 -9.45
CA TYR A 716 23.00 -5.81 -10.69
C TYR A 716 22.22 -4.53 -10.96
N LEU A 717 20.97 -4.44 -10.52
CA LEU A 717 20.16 -3.22 -10.69
C LEU A 717 20.84 -2.02 -10.03
N GLU A 718 21.31 -2.17 -8.79
CA GLU A 718 22.00 -1.08 -8.08
C GLU A 718 23.39 -0.77 -8.63
N SER A 719 24.17 -1.80 -8.96
CA SER A 719 25.53 -1.61 -9.47
C SER A 719 25.55 -0.94 -10.86
N ILE A 720 24.69 -1.36 -11.78
CA ILE A 720 24.55 -0.74 -13.11
C ILE A 720 24.00 0.68 -12.98
N ARG A 721 22.99 0.90 -12.12
CA ARG A 721 22.41 2.21 -11.84
C ARG A 721 23.49 3.23 -11.45
N TYR A 722 24.39 2.86 -10.54
CA TYR A 722 25.47 3.76 -10.12
C TYR A 722 26.26 4.32 -11.31
N HIS A 723 26.62 3.46 -12.27
CA HIS A 723 27.38 3.87 -13.44
C HIS A 723 26.56 4.70 -14.44
N ILE A 724 25.27 4.42 -14.58
CA ILE A 724 24.37 5.21 -15.42
C ILE A 724 24.14 6.61 -14.81
N ASP A 725 23.91 6.70 -13.50
CA ASP A 725 23.72 7.97 -12.79
C ASP A 725 24.99 8.85 -12.85
N LYS A 726 26.20 8.25 -12.91
CA LYS A 726 27.44 8.99 -13.19
C LYS A 726 27.53 9.48 -14.64
N LEU A 727 27.08 8.71 -15.62
CA LEU A 727 27.01 9.16 -17.01
C LEU A 727 26.02 10.32 -17.18
N GLU A 728 24.90 10.33 -16.44
CA GLU A 728 23.93 11.42 -16.46
C GLU A 728 24.53 12.78 -16.08
N LEU A 729 25.56 12.79 -15.22
CA LEU A 729 26.31 14.00 -14.84
C LEU A 729 27.40 14.40 -15.84
N ILE A 730 27.88 13.47 -16.66
CA ILE A 730 29.00 13.68 -17.57
C ILE A 730 28.51 14.05 -18.98
N VAL A 731 27.49 13.36 -19.47
CA VAL A 731 26.95 13.55 -20.82
C VAL A 731 26.25 14.89 -20.92
N GLU A 732 26.48 15.59 -22.04
CA GLU A 732 25.83 16.86 -22.35
C GLU A 732 24.31 16.78 -22.15
N ASP A 733 23.78 17.76 -21.42
CA ASP A 733 22.35 17.78 -21.05
C ASP A 733 21.41 17.80 -22.27
N GLY A 734 21.82 18.50 -23.33
CA GLY A 734 21.08 18.54 -24.60
C GLY A 734 21.02 17.20 -25.35
N MET A 735 21.96 16.28 -25.10
CA MET A 735 22.00 14.95 -25.68
C MET A 735 21.29 13.89 -24.84
N TRP A 736 21.12 14.12 -23.53
CA TRP A 736 20.47 13.18 -22.63
C TRP A 736 18.98 13.05 -22.94
N THR A 737 18.50 11.85 -23.25
CA THR A 737 17.20 11.61 -23.86
C THR A 737 16.05 11.41 -22.86
N LEU A 738 16.36 11.03 -21.62
CA LEU A 738 15.36 10.71 -20.60
C LEU A 738 15.11 11.89 -19.66
N PRO A 739 13.86 12.14 -19.23
CA PRO A 739 13.58 13.11 -18.17
C PRO A 739 14.37 12.82 -16.89
N LYS A 740 14.96 13.87 -16.33
CA LYS A 740 15.76 13.83 -15.11
C LYS A 740 14.89 14.05 -13.88
N TYR A 741 15.40 13.72 -12.68
CA TYR A 741 14.68 13.92 -11.42
C TYR A 741 14.20 15.35 -11.22
N ARG A 742 15.00 16.36 -11.59
CA ARG A 742 14.59 17.77 -11.50
C ARG A 742 13.32 18.08 -12.32
N GLU A 743 13.07 17.37 -13.39
CA GLU A 743 11.88 17.54 -14.23
C GLU A 743 10.70 16.72 -13.69
N LEU A 744 10.96 15.46 -13.29
CA LEU A 744 9.93 14.57 -12.76
C LEU A 744 9.36 15.04 -11.42
N LEU A 745 10.18 15.68 -10.58
CA LEU A 745 9.81 16.04 -9.20
C LEU A 745 9.37 17.51 -9.04
N PHE A 746 9.73 18.41 -9.96
CA PHE A 746 9.49 19.85 -9.77
C PHE A 746 8.62 20.50 -10.85
N ILE A 747 8.16 19.77 -11.86
CA ILE A 747 7.16 20.24 -12.83
C ILE A 747 5.78 19.78 -12.36
N ARG A 748 4.91 20.75 -12.00
CA ARG A 748 3.61 20.51 -11.36
C ARG A 748 2.52 21.34 -12.05
#